data_157a9ef9c0b4c50602d0f073cc18f251
#
_entry.id   157a9ef9c0b4c50602d0f073cc18f251
#
_cell.length_a   1.000
_cell.length_b   1.000
_cell.length_c   1.000
_cell.angle_alpha   90.00
_cell.angle_beta   90.00
_cell.angle_gamma   90.00
#
_symmetry.space_group_name_H-M   'P 1'
#
loop_
_entity.id
_entity.type
_entity.pdbx_description
1 polymer ?
#
loop_
_entity_poly.entity_id
_entity_poly.type
_entity_poly.pdbx_seq_one_letter_code
_entity_poly.pdbx_strand_id
1 'polypeptide(L)'
;MPLQHLTNIRKRLNAASRKAAVKGSYAIPSLWSLSNSPNPANPAKSGGGTLQVDPFEFFDEALGRIEREPRSPIAGSPRGEWSRDAVIYNMFVRSTCAFDHDQNGKLDLPSNSSGWKETGTFLKAIALLPYVKSLGANVVHLLPITSIGSDGNKGTLGSPYAIKNPYELDRNLGEPNLGLGPEEEFKAFVEAAHHLGIRVVVEFVFRTSAKDGDWVKEHPEWFYWIKAEVRDRPPGSADESAYGPPLFTKEEMGEILKAVEEERFGSLPPPHKEFLELFTIPPAKSSIKLKGGRYLGVLPEHATVRIPGAFADWPPDDGQPPWGDVTFLKMYEHPDFNYIAYNTIRMYDSRLASEENINKPLWKKVADIIPYYQQNFGIDGVMIDMGHALPMQLKKEMISRARAIDPDFAFWDENFSVDAKSVEEGYSAVIGYVWSDLHHPDKLISLLRRFALEGYPIPFFATPESHNTPRAAMREGGMAYSRFAWAISNFIPAIPFIHSGFELSEKFPVNTGLDFTSKDLKNYPSASLPLFSQFAYDWTSRDEMTDWVRRVSAIRAKYRDLVVDHSPGSFRYVDTDNSSIVCFLRHSPQVKHQLCVAANPDMRLSQPFSLTLPPGSPAPIDLLSGEMLIHRDGSLKANLEPGQVILVEL
;
A
#
# COMPACT_ATOMS: atom_id res chain seq x y z
N MET A 1 -8.21 -26.93 -6.72
CA MET A 1 -7.40 -27.16 -7.92
C MET A 1 -6.07 -27.75 -7.48
N PRO A 2 -5.37 -28.54 -8.27
CA PRO A 2 -4.02 -28.97 -7.91
C PRO A 2 -3.09 -27.76 -7.87
N LEU A 3 -2.12 -27.76 -6.93
CA LEU A 3 -1.11 -26.70 -6.79
C LEU A 3 -0.02 -26.86 -7.88
N GLN A 4 -0.38 -26.56 -9.12
CA GLN A 4 0.42 -26.86 -10.31
C GLN A 4 1.69 -26.02 -10.36
N HIS A 5 1.57 -24.70 -10.14
CA HIS A 5 2.70 -23.78 -10.21
C HIS A 5 3.63 -23.98 -9.00
N LEU A 6 3.09 -24.16 -7.81
CA LEU A 6 3.87 -24.47 -6.61
C LEU A 6 4.66 -25.76 -6.77
N THR A 7 4.02 -26.82 -7.27
CA THR A 7 4.69 -28.11 -7.58
C THR A 7 5.79 -27.94 -8.64
N ASN A 8 5.59 -27.07 -9.64
CA ASN A 8 6.61 -26.77 -10.64
C ASN A 8 7.85 -26.11 -10.01
N ILE A 9 7.66 -25.13 -9.13
CA ILE A 9 8.78 -24.49 -8.40
C ILE A 9 9.54 -25.53 -7.58
N ARG A 10 8.87 -26.42 -6.84
CA ARG A 10 9.51 -27.49 -6.08
C ARG A 10 10.36 -28.42 -6.97
N LYS A 11 9.85 -28.79 -8.16
CA LYS A 11 10.63 -29.57 -9.14
C LYS A 11 11.88 -28.82 -9.60
N ARG A 12 11.78 -27.50 -9.80
CA ARG A 12 12.93 -26.66 -10.19
C ARG A 12 13.96 -26.55 -9.07
N LEU A 13 13.54 -26.34 -7.82
CA LEU A 13 14.43 -26.37 -6.64
C LEU A 13 15.21 -27.67 -6.56
N ASN A 14 14.52 -28.81 -6.67
CA ASN A 14 15.15 -30.14 -6.65
C ASN A 14 16.13 -30.37 -7.83
N ALA A 15 15.80 -29.83 -9.01
CA ALA A 15 16.70 -29.94 -10.17
C ALA A 15 17.91 -29.03 -10.03
N ALA A 16 17.76 -27.83 -9.47
CA ALA A 16 18.85 -26.89 -9.22
C ALA A 16 19.80 -27.39 -8.13
N SER A 17 19.25 -27.94 -7.02
CA SER A 17 20.04 -28.53 -5.93
C SER A 17 21.01 -29.63 -6.42
N ARG A 18 20.58 -30.47 -7.39
CA ARG A 18 21.44 -31.54 -7.98
C ARG A 18 22.57 -30.99 -8.84
N LYS A 19 22.46 -29.76 -9.32
CA LYS A 19 23.47 -29.10 -10.18
C LYS A 19 24.40 -28.18 -9.40
N ALA A 20 24.01 -27.79 -8.18
CA ALA A 20 24.78 -26.87 -7.34
C ALA A 20 26.14 -27.49 -7.00
N ALA A 21 27.23 -26.84 -7.43
CA ALA A 21 28.60 -27.31 -7.22
C ALA A 21 29.06 -27.20 -5.75
N VAL A 22 28.44 -26.29 -4.98
CA VAL A 22 28.72 -26.02 -3.56
C VAL A 22 27.40 -25.78 -2.84
N LYS A 23 27.17 -26.53 -1.77
CA LYS A 23 26.14 -26.18 -0.78
C LYS A 23 26.69 -25.03 0.07
N GLY A 24 26.43 -23.81 -0.33
CA GLY A 24 26.85 -22.61 0.40
C GLY A 24 26.12 -22.47 1.72
N SER A 25 26.74 -21.78 2.67
CA SER A 25 26.06 -21.30 3.86
C SER A 25 24.96 -20.29 3.45
N TYR A 26 23.74 -20.53 3.89
CA TYR A 26 22.59 -19.65 3.63
C TYR A 26 21.90 -19.38 4.95
N ALA A 27 22.06 -18.15 5.43
CA ALA A 27 21.44 -17.72 6.67
C ALA A 27 19.98 -17.29 6.41
N ILE A 28 19.09 -17.71 7.30
CA ILE A 28 17.70 -17.22 7.33
C ILE A 28 17.37 -16.70 8.73
N PRO A 29 16.46 -15.74 8.85
CA PRO A 29 15.91 -15.38 10.16
C PRO A 29 15.21 -16.57 10.80
N SER A 30 15.39 -16.76 12.10
CA SER A 30 14.68 -17.83 12.85
C SER A 30 13.16 -17.68 12.75
N LEU A 31 12.65 -16.45 12.65
CA LEU A 31 11.23 -16.15 12.45
C LEU A 31 10.67 -16.76 11.14
N TRP A 32 11.46 -16.90 10.09
CA TRP A 32 11.02 -17.53 8.84
C TRP A 32 10.81 -19.04 8.99
N SER A 33 11.46 -19.68 9.96
CA SER A 33 11.26 -21.10 10.29
C SER A 33 10.14 -21.35 11.26
N LEU A 34 9.78 -20.37 12.10
CA LEU A 34 8.76 -20.47 13.17
C LEU A 34 7.32 -20.49 12.69
N SER A 35 7.08 -20.02 11.48
CA SER A 35 5.77 -20.17 10.82
C SER A 35 5.28 -21.63 10.78
N ASN A 36 6.05 -22.54 11.31
CA ASN A 36 5.96 -23.99 11.16
C ASN A 36 5.66 -24.74 12.48
N SER A 37 5.45 -24.05 13.61
CA SER A 37 5.06 -24.74 14.86
C SER A 37 3.55 -25.05 14.84
N PRO A 38 3.14 -26.31 14.95
CA PRO A 38 1.73 -26.70 14.92
C PRO A 38 0.95 -26.29 16.18
N ASN A 39 1.57 -25.66 17.17
CA ASN A 39 0.91 -25.29 18.42
C ASN A 39 1.10 -23.81 18.79
N PRO A 40 0.12 -22.94 18.48
CA PRO A 40 0.17 -21.54 18.89
C PRO A 40 0.15 -21.34 20.42
N ALA A 41 -0.24 -22.36 21.21
CA ALA A 41 -0.24 -22.30 22.66
C ALA A 41 1.13 -22.63 23.31
N ASN A 42 2.09 -23.10 22.53
CA ASN A 42 3.44 -23.37 23.01
C ASN A 42 4.46 -22.93 21.94
N PRO A 43 4.68 -21.62 21.78
CA PRO A 43 5.75 -21.15 20.93
C PRO A 43 7.05 -21.69 21.53
N ALA A 44 7.71 -22.59 20.81
CA ALA A 44 9.03 -23.05 21.20
C ALA A 44 9.84 -21.79 21.56
N LYS A 45 10.62 -21.84 22.63
CA LYS A 45 11.53 -20.76 23.06
C LYS A 45 12.64 -20.60 22.00
N SER A 46 12.28 -20.15 20.81
CA SER A 46 13.21 -19.77 19.77
C SER A 46 13.61 -18.34 20.06
N GLY A 47 14.81 -18.16 20.59
CA GLY A 47 15.46 -16.86 20.65
C GLY A 47 15.48 -16.23 19.25
N GLY A 48 15.50 -14.92 19.14
CA GLY A 48 15.82 -14.21 17.92
C GLY A 48 17.18 -14.72 17.37
N GLY A 49 17.47 -14.39 16.10
CA GLY A 49 18.75 -14.73 15.48
C GLY A 49 18.58 -15.38 14.10
N THR A 50 19.68 -15.95 13.62
CA THR A 50 19.77 -16.59 12.30
C THR A 50 19.96 -18.10 12.42
N LEU A 51 19.47 -18.82 11.42
CA LEU A 51 19.68 -20.25 11.22
C LEU A 51 20.46 -20.45 9.92
N GLN A 52 21.44 -21.36 9.95
CA GLN A 52 22.15 -21.77 8.74
C GLN A 52 21.41 -22.96 8.13
N VAL A 53 21.06 -22.88 6.85
CA VAL A 53 20.29 -23.88 6.14
C VAL A 53 20.87 -24.16 4.75
N ASP A 54 20.50 -25.30 4.17
CA ASP A 54 20.58 -25.47 2.71
C ASP A 54 19.38 -24.76 2.09
N PRO A 55 19.57 -23.75 1.23
CA PRO A 55 18.45 -22.97 0.71
C PRO A 55 17.47 -23.80 -0.13
N PHE A 56 17.96 -24.81 -0.87
CA PHE A 56 17.09 -25.65 -1.68
C PHE A 56 16.19 -26.54 -0.80
N GLU A 57 16.76 -27.11 0.27
CA GLU A 57 15.99 -27.91 1.23
C GLU A 57 15.00 -27.04 2.00
N PHE A 58 15.44 -25.86 2.43
CA PHE A 58 14.58 -24.92 3.16
C PHE A 58 13.35 -24.51 2.35
N PHE A 59 13.55 -24.05 1.11
CA PHE A 59 12.43 -23.63 0.27
C PHE A 59 11.56 -24.82 -0.16
N ASP A 60 12.14 -25.98 -0.53
CA ASP A 60 11.32 -27.15 -0.88
C ASP A 60 10.45 -27.60 0.30
N GLU A 61 10.99 -27.61 1.53
CA GLU A 61 10.24 -27.97 2.72
C GLU A 61 9.17 -26.93 3.06
N ALA A 62 9.48 -25.61 2.95
CA ALA A 62 8.51 -24.53 3.18
C ALA A 62 7.31 -24.64 2.22
N LEU A 63 7.57 -24.81 0.94
CA LEU A 63 6.54 -25.00 -0.08
C LEU A 63 5.78 -26.32 0.12
N GLY A 64 6.50 -27.40 0.45
CA GLY A 64 5.89 -28.70 0.73
C GLY A 64 4.95 -28.70 1.94
N ARG A 65 5.19 -27.84 2.93
CA ARG A 65 4.27 -27.65 4.06
C ARG A 65 2.98 -26.99 3.62
N ILE A 66 3.06 -25.94 2.79
CA ILE A 66 1.88 -25.30 2.22
C ILE A 66 1.03 -26.33 1.47
N GLU A 67 1.65 -27.20 0.64
CA GLU A 67 0.94 -28.27 -0.08
C GLU A 67 0.23 -29.26 0.85
N ARG A 68 0.82 -29.56 2.03
CA ARG A 68 0.26 -30.49 3.00
C ARG A 68 -0.84 -29.89 3.89
N GLU A 69 -0.91 -28.57 4.01
CA GLU A 69 -2.00 -27.92 4.74
C GLU A 69 -3.35 -28.20 4.08
N PRO A 70 -4.42 -28.44 4.85
CA PRO A 70 -5.76 -28.46 4.30
C PRO A 70 -6.10 -27.13 3.63
N ARG A 71 -6.69 -27.21 2.43
CA ARG A 71 -7.12 -26.01 1.73
C ARG A 71 -8.13 -25.22 2.56
N SER A 72 -7.84 -23.97 2.81
CA SER A 72 -8.77 -23.04 3.44
C SER A 72 -9.73 -22.47 2.40
N PRO A 73 -11.05 -22.45 2.63
CA PRO A 73 -12.00 -21.89 1.68
C PRO A 73 -11.86 -20.36 1.61
N ILE A 74 -12.05 -19.81 0.42
CA ILE A 74 -12.24 -18.38 0.18
C ILE A 74 -13.71 -18.19 -0.19
N ALA A 75 -14.47 -17.50 0.65
CA ALA A 75 -15.88 -17.25 0.41
C ALA A 75 -16.06 -16.15 -0.64
N GLY A 76 -16.94 -16.36 -1.61
CA GLY A 76 -17.34 -15.35 -2.59
C GLY A 76 -18.11 -14.21 -1.93
N SER A 77 -17.96 -13.01 -2.46
CA SER A 77 -18.68 -11.83 -2.02
C SER A 77 -18.69 -10.77 -3.13
N PRO A 78 -19.86 -10.54 -3.77
CA PRO A 78 -19.94 -9.66 -4.93
C PRO A 78 -19.36 -8.28 -4.70
N ARG A 79 -18.79 -7.70 -5.75
CA ARG A 79 -18.23 -6.34 -5.75
C ARG A 79 -17.10 -6.11 -4.75
N GLY A 80 -16.41 -7.17 -4.31
CA GLY A 80 -15.34 -7.06 -3.33
C GLY A 80 -15.79 -6.71 -1.91
N GLU A 81 -17.06 -6.97 -1.56
CA GLU A 81 -17.59 -6.73 -0.19
C GLU A 81 -16.87 -7.56 0.87
N TRP A 82 -16.18 -8.63 0.49
CA TRP A 82 -15.28 -9.38 1.36
C TRP A 82 -14.19 -8.48 2.00
N SER A 83 -13.91 -7.32 1.42
CA SER A 83 -12.97 -6.34 1.98
C SER A 83 -13.34 -5.90 3.41
N ARG A 84 -14.63 -5.93 3.78
CA ARG A 84 -15.08 -5.60 5.15
C ARG A 84 -14.56 -6.55 6.21
N ASP A 85 -14.31 -7.81 5.83
CA ASP A 85 -13.79 -8.86 6.70
C ASP A 85 -12.27 -9.07 6.56
N ALA A 86 -11.64 -8.22 5.79
CA ALA A 86 -10.20 -8.32 5.57
C ALA A 86 -9.40 -7.92 6.83
N VAL A 87 -8.31 -8.64 7.02
CA VAL A 87 -7.14 -8.23 7.79
C VAL A 87 -5.99 -8.24 6.79
N ILE A 88 -5.49 -7.06 6.44
CA ILE A 88 -4.56 -6.90 5.34
C ILE A 88 -3.13 -6.95 5.86
N TYR A 89 -2.27 -7.70 5.15
CA TYR A 89 -0.82 -7.58 5.27
C TYR A 89 -0.27 -6.92 4.00
N ASN A 90 0.19 -5.69 4.13
CA ASN A 90 0.80 -4.94 3.03
C ASN A 90 2.26 -5.32 2.90
N MET A 91 2.62 -5.86 1.75
CA MET A 91 3.94 -6.39 1.47
C MET A 91 4.62 -5.63 0.33
N PHE A 92 5.77 -5.05 0.62
CA PHE A 92 6.71 -4.60 -0.40
C PHE A 92 7.75 -5.71 -0.61
N VAL A 93 7.49 -6.62 -1.55
CA VAL A 93 8.20 -7.90 -1.72
C VAL A 93 9.72 -7.74 -1.62
N ARG A 94 10.30 -6.79 -2.36
CA ARG A 94 11.75 -6.62 -2.44
C ARG A 94 12.42 -6.24 -1.11
N SER A 95 11.70 -5.61 -0.17
CA SER A 95 12.23 -5.24 1.15
C SER A 95 11.70 -6.17 2.24
N THR A 96 10.41 -6.55 2.19
CA THR A 96 9.80 -7.44 3.19
C THR A 96 10.51 -8.79 3.24
N CYS A 97 10.85 -9.34 2.08
CA CYS A 97 11.47 -10.66 1.95
C CYS A 97 13.00 -10.58 1.73
N ALA A 98 13.63 -9.44 2.05
CA ALA A 98 15.07 -9.26 1.95
C ALA A 98 15.80 -9.76 3.19
N PHE A 99 16.98 -10.33 2.99
CA PHE A 99 17.89 -10.71 4.08
C PHE A 99 19.32 -10.90 3.55
N ASP A 100 20.31 -10.54 4.38
CA ASP A 100 21.74 -10.79 4.13
C ASP A 100 22.01 -12.29 4.39
N HIS A 101 21.89 -13.09 3.32
CA HIS A 101 21.95 -14.55 3.41
C HIS A 101 23.37 -15.11 3.55
N ASP A 102 24.37 -14.36 3.14
CA ASP A 102 25.78 -14.78 3.30
C ASP A 102 26.46 -14.11 4.51
N GLN A 103 25.73 -13.24 5.21
CA GLN A 103 26.15 -12.55 6.43
C GLN A 103 27.41 -11.68 6.24
N ASN A 104 27.55 -11.06 5.08
CA ASN A 104 28.67 -10.17 4.79
C ASN A 104 28.44 -8.71 5.24
N GLY A 105 27.26 -8.41 5.82
CA GLY A 105 26.89 -7.10 6.37
C GLY A 105 26.27 -6.15 5.36
N LYS A 106 25.89 -6.60 4.18
CA LYS A 106 25.18 -5.82 3.15
C LYS A 106 24.23 -6.71 2.35
N LEU A 107 23.35 -6.10 1.59
CA LEU A 107 22.52 -6.81 0.61
C LEU A 107 23.20 -6.74 -0.76
N ASP A 108 23.65 -7.86 -1.26
CA ASP A 108 24.34 -7.95 -2.53
C ASP A 108 23.39 -7.81 -3.73
N LEU A 109 23.86 -7.10 -4.77
CA LEU A 109 23.14 -6.89 -6.03
C LEU A 109 24.03 -7.34 -7.21
N PRO A 110 23.48 -8.01 -8.21
CA PRO A 110 22.10 -8.51 -8.34
C PRO A 110 21.79 -9.75 -7.48
N SER A 111 22.82 -10.45 -7.00
CA SER A 111 22.76 -11.64 -6.13
C SER A 111 24.07 -11.81 -5.40
N ASN A 112 24.10 -12.62 -4.32
CA ASN A 112 25.31 -12.99 -3.60
C ASN A 112 26.20 -13.97 -4.39
N SER A 113 27.35 -14.34 -3.82
CA SER A 113 28.32 -15.22 -4.44
C SER A 113 27.80 -16.64 -4.77
N SER A 114 26.73 -17.07 -4.10
CA SER A 114 26.06 -18.36 -4.35
C SER A 114 24.92 -18.26 -5.37
N GLY A 115 24.72 -17.08 -5.98
CA GLY A 115 23.69 -16.83 -6.99
C GLY A 115 22.28 -16.59 -6.43
N TRP A 116 22.10 -16.53 -5.10
CA TRP A 116 20.83 -16.20 -4.48
C TRP A 116 20.65 -14.68 -4.35
N LYS A 117 19.45 -14.20 -4.62
CA LYS A 117 19.11 -12.80 -4.32
C LYS A 117 19.05 -12.56 -2.83
N GLU A 118 19.47 -11.39 -2.39
CA GLU A 118 19.33 -10.93 -1.00
C GLU A 118 18.21 -9.92 -0.85
N THR A 119 17.79 -9.27 -1.93
CA THR A 119 16.48 -8.61 -2.00
C THR A 119 15.37 -9.66 -2.03
N GLY A 120 14.13 -9.23 -1.70
CA GLY A 120 12.98 -10.13 -1.70
C GLY A 120 12.60 -10.61 -3.10
N THR A 121 12.14 -11.86 -3.18
CA THR A 121 11.63 -12.53 -4.39
C THR A 121 10.28 -13.18 -4.09
N PHE A 122 9.53 -13.55 -5.13
CA PHE A 122 8.27 -14.28 -4.94
C PHE A 122 8.49 -15.66 -4.28
N LEU A 123 9.59 -16.34 -4.56
CA LEU A 123 9.94 -17.59 -3.86
C LEU A 123 9.97 -17.38 -2.34
N LYS A 124 10.66 -16.34 -1.88
CA LYS A 124 10.74 -16.00 -0.45
C LYS A 124 9.37 -15.56 0.10
N ALA A 125 8.63 -14.80 -0.67
CA ALA A 125 7.28 -14.37 -0.30
C ALA A 125 6.33 -15.57 -0.12
N ILE A 126 6.42 -16.62 -0.98
CA ILE A 126 5.67 -17.87 -0.79
C ILE A 126 6.03 -18.51 0.56
N ALA A 127 7.33 -18.63 0.87
CA ALA A 127 7.76 -19.21 2.12
C ALA A 127 7.29 -18.44 3.36
N LEU A 128 7.02 -17.13 3.24
CA LEU A 128 6.49 -16.28 4.31
C LEU A 128 4.96 -16.29 4.44
N LEU A 129 4.20 -16.83 3.50
CA LEU A 129 2.73 -16.84 3.58
C LEU A 129 2.18 -17.48 4.87
N PRO A 130 2.72 -18.62 5.39
CA PRO A 130 2.28 -19.16 6.66
C PRO A 130 2.53 -18.22 7.85
N TYR A 131 3.64 -17.47 7.84
CA TYR A 131 3.89 -16.42 8.84
C TYR A 131 2.84 -15.32 8.78
N VAL A 132 2.56 -14.79 7.59
CA VAL A 132 1.52 -13.78 7.35
C VAL A 132 0.15 -14.27 7.84
N LYS A 133 -0.22 -15.51 7.52
CA LYS A 133 -1.45 -16.15 8.05
C LYS A 133 -1.46 -16.20 9.57
N SER A 134 -0.32 -16.48 10.21
CA SER A 134 -0.21 -16.56 11.67
C SER A 134 -0.43 -15.22 12.37
N LEU A 135 -0.27 -14.10 11.68
CA LEU A 135 -0.61 -12.76 12.16
C LEU A 135 -2.12 -12.47 12.10
N GLY A 136 -2.91 -13.39 11.55
CA GLY A 136 -4.35 -13.25 11.36
C GLY A 136 -4.75 -12.61 10.03
N ALA A 137 -3.80 -12.33 9.16
CA ALA A 137 -4.08 -11.76 7.84
C ALA A 137 -4.73 -12.80 6.91
N ASN A 138 -5.77 -12.37 6.20
CA ASN A 138 -6.48 -13.13 5.17
C ASN A 138 -6.41 -12.46 3.79
N VAL A 139 -5.70 -11.35 3.69
CA VAL A 139 -5.40 -10.65 2.43
C VAL A 139 -3.94 -10.20 2.44
N VAL A 140 -3.23 -10.44 1.34
CA VAL A 140 -1.95 -9.79 1.05
C VAL A 140 -2.18 -8.70 0.02
N HIS A 141 -1.80 -7.47 0.38
CA HIS A 141 -1.73 -6.33 -0.51
C HIS A 141 -0.28 -6.10 -0.93
N LEU A 142 0.00 -6.25 -2.22
CA LEU A 142 1.34 -6.04 -2.78
C LEU A 142 1.48 -4.61 -3.31
N LEU A 143 2.50 -3.89 -2.86
CA LEU A 143 2.95 -2.66 -3.54
C LEU A 143 3.36 -3.00 -4.98
N PRO A 144 3.49 -2.02 -5.90
CA PRO A 144 3.65 -2.31 -7.32
C PRO A 144 4.75 -3.33 -7.61
N ILE A 145 4.42 -4.32 -8.44
CA ILE A 145 5.27 -5.47 -8.80
C ILE A 145 5.69 -5.46 -10.27
N THR A 146 5.31 -4.41 -11.00
CA THR A 146 5.58 -4.26 -12.43
C THR A 146 7.01 -3.81 -12.71
N SER A 147 7.47 -3.98 -13.95
CA SER A 147 8.81 -3.59 -14.37
C SER A 147 9.05 -2.08 -14.17
N ILE A 148 10.28 -1.74 -13.76
CA ILE A 148 10.67 -0.39 -13.32
C ILE A 148 11.54 0.27 -14.39
N GLY A 149 11.27 1.57 -14.66
CA GLY A 149 12.09 2.40 -15.53
C GLY A 149 13.41 2.84 -14.88
N SER A 150 14.29 3.42 -15.67
CA SER A 150 15.64 3.82 -15.26
C SER A 150 15.92 5.33 -15.41
N ASP A 151 15.19 6.05 -16.25
CA ASP A 151 15.41 7.49 -16.45
C ASP A 151 14.93 8.30 -15.24
N GLY A 152 15.88 8.90 -14.53
CA GLY A 152 15.61 9.67 -13.32
C GLY A 152 15.48 8.85 -12.04
N ASN A 153 15.95 7.61 -12.06
CA ASN A 153 15.93 6.72 -10.88
C ASN A 153 16.49 7.39 -9.64
N LYS A 154 15.80 7.15 -8.53
CA LYS A 154 16.28 7.44 -7.18
C LYS A 154 16.82 6.15 -6.57
N GLY A 155 17.92 6.24 -5.81
CA GLY A 155 18.54 5.09 -5.15
C GLY A 155 19.13 4.07 -6.13
N THR A 156 19.30 2.85 -5.65
CA THR A 156 19.99 1.75 -6.39
C THR A 156 19.03 0.87 -7.19
N LEU A 157 17.76 0.81 -6.83
CA LEU A 157 16.75 -0.07 -7.43
C LEU A 157 15.63 0.68 -8.16
N GLY A 158 15.53 2.00 -7.97
CA GLY A 158 14.45 2.82 -8.56
C GLY A 158 13.09 2.64 -7.88
N SER A 159 12.16 3.51 -8.25
CA SER A 159 10.80 3.53 -7.72
C SER A 159 9.92 2.44 -8.34
N PRO A 160 9.20 1.63 -7.55
CA PRO A 160 8.22 0.69 -8.08
C PRO A 160 7.01 1.40 -8.72
N TYR A 161 6.85 2.70 -8.47
CA TYR A 161 5.81 3.54 -9.09
C TYR A 161 6.22 4.12 -10.45
N ALA A 162 7.50 4.01 -10.84
CA ALA A 162 7.99 4.36 -12.17
C ALA A 162 7.83 3.17 -13.13
N ILE A 163 6.59 2.95 -13.59
CA ILE A 163 6.21 1.77 -14.36
C ILE A 163 6.79 1.82 -15.77
N LYS A 164 7.68 0.89 -16.10
CA LYS A 164 8.23 0.76 -17.45
C LYS A 164 7.26 0.09 -18.42
N ASN A 165 6.70 -1.05 -17.99
CA ASN A 165 5.70 -1.80 -18.71
C ASN A 165 4.70 -2.41 -17.72
N PRO A 166 3.43 -2.00 -17.72
CA PRO A 166 2.45 -2.53 -16.77
C PRO A 166 2.05 -4.00 -17.03
N TYR A 167 2.43 -4.57 -18.16
CA TYR A 167 2.18 -5.98 -18.53
C TYR A 167 3.36 -6.91 -18.20
N GLU A 168 4.47 -6.39 -17.68
CA GLU A 168 5.64 -7.16 -17.28
C GLU A 168 5.90 -7.01 -15.79
N LEU A 169 6.29 -8.10 -15.13
CA LEU A 169 6.72 -8.06 -13.75
C LEU A 169 8.19 -7.60 -13.63
N ASP A 170 8.53 -6.99 -12.50
CA ASP A 170 9.93 -6.66 -12.20
C ASP A 170 10.77 -7.95 -12.13
N ARG A 171 11.75 -8.06 -13.03
CA ARG A 171 12.66 -9.21 -13.09
C ARG A 171 13.44 -9.44 -11.80
N ASN A 172 13.57 -8.40 -10.98
CA ASN A 172 14.21 -8.52 -9.68
C ASN A 172 13.39 -9.28 -8.65
N LEU A 173 12.09 -9.50 -8.88
CA LEU A 173 11.22 -10.27 -7.99
C LEU A 173 11.26 -11.80 -8.25
N GLY A 174 11.96 -12.26 -9.28
CA GLY A 174 12.21 -13.68 -9.53
C GLY A 174 13.55 -14.16 -9.00
N GLU A 175 13.66 -15.44 -8.63
CA GLU A 175 14.87 -16.08 -8.10
C GLU A 175 15.69 -16.73 -9.22
N PRO A 176 16.91 -16.24 -9.53
CA PRO A 176 17.70 -16.75 -10.65
C PRO A 176 17.99 -18.24 -10.60
N ASN A 177 18.21 -18.79 -9.40
CA ASN A 177 18.55 -20.21 -9.21
C ASN A 177 17.44 -21.17 -9.66
N LEU A 178 16.20 -20.70 -9.81
CA LEU A 178 15.11 -21.52 -10.34
C LEU A 178 15.13 -21.64 -11.86
N GLY A 179 15.77 -20.70 -12.57
CA GLY A 179 15.72 -20.62 -14.03
C GLY A 179 14.31 -20.39 -14.56
N LEU A 180 13.45 -19.74 -13.77
CA LEU A 180 12.08 -19.32 -14.09
C LEU A 180 12.04 -17.80 -14.16
N GLY A 181 11.00 -17.26 -14.82
CA GLY A 181 10.70 -15.84 -14.75
C GLY A 181 9.86 -15.50 -13.51
N PRO A 182 9.78 -14.21 -13.10
CA PRO A 182 8.95 -13.77 -11.98
C PRO A 182 7.46 -14.09 -12.18
N GLU A 183 7.00 -14.20 -13.43
CA GLU A 183 5.62 -14.53 -13.77
C GLU A 183 5.21 -15.92 -13.24
N GLU A 184 6.08 -16.92 -13.41
CA GLU A 184 5.80 -18.27 -12.94
C GLU A 184 5.86 -18.36 -11.41
N GLU A 185 6.79 -17.63 -10.79
CA GLU A 185 6.87 -17.53 -9.34
C GLU A 185 5.66 -16.77 -8.75
N PHE A 186 5.17 -15.73 -9.43
CA PHE A 186 3.99 -14.99 -9.00
C PHE A 186 2.71 -15.84 -9.12
N LYS A 187 2.56 -16.65 -10.19
CA LYS A 187 1.47 -17.63 -10.27
C LYS A 187 1.48 -18.59 -9.10
N ALA A 188 2.65 -19.10 -8.74
CA ALA A 188 2.78 -19.99 -7.59
C ALA A 188 2.49 -19.27 -6.25
N PHE A 189 2.85 -17.98 -6.14
CA PHE A 189 2.52 -17.16 -4.97
C PHE A 189 1.00 -17.02 -4.80
N VAL A 190 0.28 -16.65 -5.86
CA VAL A 190 -1.18 -16.53 -5.82
C VAL A 190 -1.84 -17.89 -5.53
N GLU A 191 -1.37 -18.96 -6.17
CA GLU A 191 -1.85 -20.33 -5.94
C GLU A 191 -1.68 -20.77 -4.48
N ALA A 192 -0.50 -20.50 -3.89
CA ALA A 192 -0.19 -20.79 -2.49
C ALA A 192 -1.02 -19.94 -1.52
N ALA A 193 -1.17 -18.65 -1.80
CA ALA A 193 -2.00 -17.75 -1.02
C ALA A 193 -3.46 -18.23 -0.98
N HIS A 194 -4.03 -18.54 -2.13
CA HIS A 194 -5.40 -19.09 -2.24
C HIS A 194 -5.57 -20.42 -1.52
N HIS A 195 -4.55 -21.29 -1.57
CA HIS A 195 -4.58 -22.55 -0.83
C HIS A 195 -4.68 -22.33 0.68
N LEU A 196 -3.98 -21.32 1.18
CA LEU A 196 -3.98 -20.92 2.59
C LEU A 196 -5.20 -20.09 2.99
N GLY A 197 -6.10 -19.75 2.06
CA GLY A 197 -7.28 -18.90 2.30
C GLY A 197 -6.95 -17.40 2.32
N ILE A 198 -5.86 -17.01 1.69
CA ILE A 198 -5.41 -15.61 1.61
C ILE A 198 -5.70 -15.07 0.20
N ARG A 199 -6.37 -13.93 0.11
CA ARG A 199 -6.59 -13.20 -1.15
C ARG A 199 -5.36 -12.36 -1.50
N VAL A 200 -5.19 -12.08 -2.80
CA VAL A 200 -4.09 -11.27 -3.32
C VAL A 200 -4.63 -10.03 -4.00
N VAL A 201 -4.27 -8.87 -3.49
CA VAL A 201 -4.57 -7.55 -4.07
C VAL A 201 -3.26 -6.90 -4.49
N VAL A 202 -3.22 -6.32 -5.69
CA VAL A 202 -2.01 -5.67 -6.23
C VAL A 202 -2.28 -4.19 -6.44
N GLU A 203 -1.30 -3.35 -6.07
CA GLU A 203 -1.35 -1.92 -6.32
C GLU A 203 -0.87 -1.58 -7.73
N PHE A 204 -1.62 -0.74 -8.43
CA PHE A 204 -1.31 -0.29 -9.77
C PHE A 204 -1.36 1.22 -9.92
N VAL A 205 -0.45 1.72 -10.76
CA VAL A 205 -0.38 3.12 -11.18
C VAL A 205 -0.86 3.20 -12.62
N PHE A 206 -1.96 3.92 -12.87
CA PHE A 206 -2.57 4.00 -14.20
C PHE A 206 -2.41 5.36 -14.88
N ARG A 207 -2.14 6.42 -14.13
CA ARG A 207 -2.06 7.79 -14.66
C ARG A 207 -0.68 8.20 -15.18
N THR A 208 0.36 7.50 -14.73
CA THR A 208 1.76 7.80 -15.07
C THR A 208 2.47 6.58 -15.63
N SER A 209 3.62 6.82 -16.26
CA SER A 209 4.57 5.82 -16.71
C SER A 209 5.98 6.29 -16.37
N ALA A 210 6.97 5.39 -16.41
CA ALA A 210 8.37 5.81 -16.40
C ALA A 210 8.68 6.62 -17.66
N LYS A 211 9.61 7.60 -17.56
CA LYS A 211 10.03 8.42 -18.71
C LYS A 211 10.70 7.60 -19.83
N ASP A 212 11.27 6.45 -19.48
CA ASP A 212 11.80 5.45 -20.42
C ASP A 212 10.88 4.23 -20.58
N GLY A 213 9.58 4.41 -20.33
CA GLY A 213 8.56 3.38 -20.52
C GLY A 213 8.52 2.87 -21.97
N ASP A 214 8.17 1.59 -22.15
CA ASP A 214 8.17 0.95 -23.47
C ASP A 214 7.22 1.63 -24.44
N TRP A 215 6.08 2.13 -23.95
CA TRP A 215 5.10 2.82 -24.78
C TRP A 215 5.58 4.16 -25.36
N VAL A 216 6.60 4.79 -24.77
CA VAL A 216 7.13 6.08 -25.27
C VAL A 216 7.58 5.98 -26.73
N LYS A 217 8.23 4.89 -27.10
CA LYS A 217 8.69 4.64 -28.46
C LYS A 217 7.58 4.10 -29.36
N GLU A 218 6.70 3.28 -28.79
CA GLU A 218 5.61 2.64 -29.54
C GLU A 218 4.49 3.62 -29.86
N HIS A 219 4.21 4.54 -28.93
CA HIS A 219 3.09 5.46 -28.94
C HIS A 219 3.52 6.86 -28.44
N PRO A 220 4.39 7.59 -29.16
CA PRO A 220 4.85 8.90 -28.72
C PRO A 220 3.70 9.89 -28.52
N GLU A 221 2.58 9.72 -29.21
CA GLU A 221 1.35 10.48 -29.09
C GLU A 221 0.62 10.30 -27.74
N TRP A 222 0.97 9.29 -26.96
CA TRP A 222 0.40 9.07 -25.62
C TRP A 222 1.11 9.85 -24.51
N PHE A 223 2.16 10.63 -24.89
CA PHE A 223 3.02 11.34 -23.95
C PHE A 223 3.12 12.81 -24.28
N TYR A 224 3.47 13.58 -23.25
CA TYR A 224 3.89 14.98 -23.42
C TYR A 224 5.35 15.04 -23.81
N TRP A 225 5.72 16.06 -24.59
CA TRP A 225 7.08 16.27 -25.06
C TRP A 225 7.52 17.70 -24.83
N ILE A 226 8.77 17.91 -24.42
CA ILE A 226 9.38 19.22 -24.21
C ILE A 226 10.70 19.33 -24.95
N LYS A 227 11.14 20.58 -25.19
CA LYS A 227 12.46 20.86 -25.75
C LYS A 227 13.55 20.25 -24.86
N ALA A 228 14.53 19.57 -25.45
CA ALA A 228 15.52 18.79 -24.71
C ALA A 228 16.57 19.66 -23.96
N GLU A 229 16.77 20.90 -24.36
CA GLU A 229 17.64 21.88 -23.68
C GLU A 229 17.10 22.29 -22.29
N VAL A 230 15.81 22.10 -22.04
CA VAL A 230 15.20 22.40 -20.74
C VAL A 230 15.66 21.36 -19.73
N ARG A 231 16.20 21.81 -18.62
CA ARG A 231 16.70 20.94 -17.56
C ARG A 231 15.58 20.53 -16.61
N ASP A 232 15.61 19.26 -16.16
CA ASP A 232 14.82 18.83 -15.02
C ASP A 232 15.39 19.50 -13.76
N ARG A 233 14.51 19.97 -12.89
CA ARG A 233 14.93 20.46 -11.57
C ARG A 233 15.32 19.28 -10.68
N PRO A 234 16.45 19.33 -10.00
CA PRO A 234 16.68 18.48 -8.86
C PRO A 234 15.66 18.82 -7.76
N PRO A 235 15.11 17.85 -7.03
CA PRO A 235 14.27 18.10 -5.87
C PRO A 235 14.97 19.05 -4.89
N GLY A 236 14.31 20.17 -4.53
CA GLY A 236 14.84 21.15 -3.59
C GLY A 236 15.84 22.16 -4.16
N SER A 237 16.05 22.22 -5.49
CA SER A 237 16.85 23.27 -6.11
C SER A 237 16.08 24.60 -6.16
N ALA A 238 16.80 25.71 -5.92
CA ALA A 238 16.25 27.05 -6.04
C ALA A 238 16.19 27.57 -7.50
N ASP A 239 16.60 26.74 -8.47
CA ASP A 239 16.62 27.10 -9.89
C ASP A 239 15.23 26.91 -10.49
N GLU A 240 14.57 27.98 -10.81
CA GLU A 240 13.17 28.06 -11.23
C GLU A 240 12.93 27.80 -12.73
N SER A 241 13.94 27.45 -13.50
CA SER A 241 13.94 27.54 -14.96
C SER A 241 13.24 26.42 -15.72
N ALA A 242 12.69 25.37 -15.06
CA ALA A 242 12.03 24.29 -15.76
C ALA A 242 10.51 24.32 -15.57
N TYR A 243 9.78 23.61 -16.39
CA TYR A 243 8.38 23.31 -16.23
C TYR A 243 8.12 22.78 -14.79
N GLY A 244 7.68 23.65 -13.93
CA GLY A 244 7.50 23.40 -12.50
C GLY A 244 6.25 24.10 -12.02
N PRO A 245 6.22 24.49 -10.75
CA PRO A 245 5.15 25.31 -10.22
C PRO A 245 4.88 26.50 -11.13
N PRO A 246 3.64 26.96 -11.15
CA PRO A 246 3.19 27.98 -12.09
C PRO A 246 4.01 29.26 -11.98
N LEU A 247 4.17 29.92 -13.09
CA LEU A 247 4.81 31.22 -13.22
C LEU A 247 3.85 32.38 -12.88
N PHE A 248 2.73 32.07 -12.24
CA PHE A 248 1.77 33.06 -11.74
C PHE A 248 2.25 33.66 -10.43
N THR A 249 1.93 34.92 -10.19
CA THR A 249 2.14 35.56 -8.88
C THR A 249 1.27 34.92 -7.81
N LYS A 250 1.58 35.17 -6.54
CA LYS A 250 0.74 34.66 -5.43
C LYS A 250 -0.68 35.20 -5.49
N GLU A 251 -0.85 36.44 -5.92
CA GLU A 251 -2.12 37.12 -6.08
C GLU A 251 -2.93 36.45 -7.20
N GLU A 252 -2.34 36.26 -8.38
CA GLU A 252 -2.97 35.57 -9.51
C GLU A 252 -3.36 34.14 -9.14
N MET A 253 -2.49 33.39 -8.44
CA MET A 253 -2.80 32.06 -7.93
C MET A 253 -3.98 32.06 -6.96
N GLY A 254 -4.05 33.07 -6.07
CA GLY A 254 -5.19 33.21 -5.15
C GLY A 254 -6.51 33.42 -5.89
N GLU A 255 -6.51 34.21 -6.95
CA GLU A 255 -7.68 34.44 -7.80
C GLU A 255 -8.07 33.21 -8.61
N ILE A 256 -7.07 32.46 -9.14
CA ILE A 256 -7.29 31.20 -9.86
C ILE A 256 -7.94 30.17 -8.92
N LEU A 257 -7.36 29.94 -7.75
CA LEU A 257 -7.88 28.98 -6.78
C LEU A 257 -9.30 29.33 -6.32
N LYS A 258 -9.55 30.62 -6.08
CA LYS A 258 -10.91 31.10 -5.74
C LYS A 258 -11.89 30.87 -6.88
N ALA A 259 -11.49 31.13 -8.13
CA ALA A 259 -12.35 30.88 -9.30
C ALA A 259 -12.66 29.40 -9.48
N VAL A 260 -11.69 28.51 -9.15
CA VAL A 260 -11.87 27.05 -9.15
C VAL A 260 -12.83 26.61 -8.05
N GLU A 261 -12.66 27.11 -6.82
CA GLU A 261 -13.54 26.81 -5.67
C GLU A 261 -14.98 27.24 -5.93
N GLU A 262 -15.16 28.36 -6.61
CA GLU A 262 -16.47 28.91 -7.00
C GLU A 262 -17.00 28.32 -8.33
N GLU A 263 -16.34 27.34 -8.92
CA GLU A 263 -16.68 26.70 -10.21
C GLU A 263 -16.78 27.69 -11.39
N ARG A 264 -16.08 28.84 -11.31
CA ARG A 264 -16.06 29.88 -12.34
C ARG A 264 -14.99 29.63 -13.40
N PHE A 265 -14.98 28.44 -14.01
CA PHE A 265 -13.94 27.98 -14.93
C PHE A 265 -13.80 28.87 -16.19
N GLY A 266 -14.88 29.51 -16.64
CA GLY A 266 -14.84 30.43 -17.78
C GLY A 266 -14.09 31.75 -17.52
N SER A 267 -13.74 32.05 -16.26
CA SER A 267 -12.99 33.23 -15.85
C SER A 267 -11.51 32.96 -15.59
N LEU A 268 -11.05 31.72 -15.79
CA LEU A 268 -9.64 31.38 -15.61
C LEU A 268 -8.77 32.10 -16.67
N PRO A 269 -7.56 32.57 -16.29
CA PRO A 269 -6.63 33.15 -17.24
C PRO A 269 -6.15 32.10 -18.24
N PRO A 270 -5.69 32.51 -19.42
CA PRO A 270 -5.08 31.58 -20.37
C PRO A 270 -3.81 30.98 -19.77
N PRO A 271 -3.36 29.81 -20.30
CA PRO A 271 -2.10 29.21 -19.90
C PRO A 271 -0.91 30.17 -20.06
N HIS A 272 0.05 30.09 -19.13
CA HIS A 272 1.23 30.95 -19.18
C HIS A 272 2.04 30.69 -20.47
N LYS A 273 2.47 31.76 -21.13
CA LYS A 273 3.17 31.70 -22.43
C LYS A 273 4.42 30.80 -22.42
N GLU A 274 5.13 30.72 -21.29
CA GLU A 274 6.32 29.89 -21.16
C GLU A 274 6.02 28.39 -21.27
N PHE A 275 4.84 27.94 -20.82
CA PHE A 275 4.38 26.58 -21.06
C PHE A 275 4.11 26.32 -22.54
N LEU A 276 3.48 27.29 -23.23
CA LEU A 276 3.22 27.19 -24.67
C LEU A 276 4.52 27.08 -25.49
N GLU A 277 5.59 27.75 -25.05
CA GLU A 277 6.89 27.75 -25.74
C GLU A 277 7.72 26.50 -25.43
N LEU A 278 7.46 25.84 -24.28
CA LEU A 278 8.23 24.71 -23.78
C LEU A 278 7.76 23.38 -24.35
N PHE A 279 6.43 23.15 -24.34
CA PHE A 279 5.84 21.90 -24.78
C PHE A 279 5.71 21.85 -26.30
N THR A 280 5.93 20.65 -26.86
CA THR A 280 5.98 20.42 -28.31
C THR A 280 5.00 19.33 -28.73
N ILE A 281 4.77 19.21 -30.02
CA ILE A 281 4.10 18.05 -30.59
C ILE A 281 4.96 16.79 -30.41
N PRO A 282 4.35 15.59 -30.42
CA PRO A 282 5.10 14.32 -30.38
C PRO A 282 6.02 14.20 -31.62
N PRO A 283 7.25 13.71 -31.46
CA PRO A 283 8.12 13.42 -32.60
C PRO A 283 7.67 12.15 -33.36
N ALA A 284 8.09 12.01 -34.61
CA ALA A 284 7.86 10.78 -35.37
C ALA A 284 8.59 9.59 -34.69
N LYS A 285 7.94 8.42 -34.64
CA LYS A 285 8.50 7.18 -34.04
C LYS A 285 9.90 6.85 -34.54
N SER A 286 10.15 7.04 -35.86
CA SER A 286 11.43 6.77 -36.51
C SER A 286 12.57 7.67 -36.02
N SER A 287 12.25 8.86 -35.47
CA SER A 287 13.24 9.80 -34.93
C SER A 287 13.61 9.53 -33.48
N ILE A 288 12.84 8.69 -32.77
CA ILE A 288 13.04 8.42 -31.34
C ILE A 288 14.17 7.42 -31.13
N LYS A 289 15.15 7.82 -30.33
CA LYS A 289 16.32 6.99 -29.96
C LYS A 289 16.54 7.01 -28.45
N LEU A 290 16.88 5.85 -27.90
CA LEU A 290 17.33 5.75 -26.51
C LEU A 290 18.81 6.16 -26.45
N LYS A 291 19.13 7.21 -25.69
CA LYS A 291 20.48 7.71 -25.50
C LYS A 291 20.72 8.02 -24.01
N GLY A 292 21.70 7.36 -23.42
CA GLY A 292 22.01 7.52 -21.99
C GLY A 292 20.83 7.18 -21.06
N GLY A 293 20.03 6.15 -21.40
CA GLY A 293 18.86 5.74 -20.62
C GLY A 293 17.60 6.58 -20.84
N ARG A 294 17.66 7.60 -21.74
CA ARG A 294 16.57 8.56 -21.99
C ARG A 294 16.12 8.51 -23.44
N TYR A 295 14.82 8.57 -23.69
CA TYR A 295 14.28 8.75 -25.04
C TYR A 295 14.43 10.21 -25.51
N LEU A 296 15.06 10.39 -26.68
CA LEU A 296 15.14 11.65 -27.40
C LEU A 296 14.51 11.49 -28.77
N GLY A 297 13.67 12.46 -29.15
CA GLY A 297 13.06 12.56 -30.48
C GLY A 297 13.59 13.80 -31.22
N VAL A 298 13.41 13.83 -32.54
CA VAL A 298 13.75 14.98 -33.39
C VAL A 298 12.52 15.40 -34.17
N LEU A 299 12.16 16.67 -34.03
CA LEU A 299 11.06 17.29 -34.78
C LEU A 299 11.48 17.66 -36.22
N PRO A 300 10.52 17.92 -37.15
CA PRO A 300 10.81 18.30 -38.53
C PRO A 300 11.77 19.50 -38.65
N GLU A 301 11.66 20.46 -37.75
CA GLU A 301 12.54 21.65 -37.67
C GLU A 301 13.89 21.36 -37.02
N HIS A 302 14.26 20.11 -36.84
CA HIS A 302 15.51 19.65 -36.22
C HIS A 302 15.65 19.92 -34.71
N ALA A 303 14.61 20.40 -34.03
CA ALA A 303 14.64 20.55 -32.58
C ALA A 303 14.64 19.16 -31.91
N THR A 304 15.52 18.96 -30.91
CA THR A 304 15.54 17.75 -30.09
C THR A 304 14.55 17.92 -28.95
N VAL A 305 13.75 16.85 -28.73
CA VAL A 305 12.72 16.81 -27.70
C VAL A 305 12.87 15.58 -26.82
N ARG A 306 12.33 15.64 -25.60
CA ARG A 306 12.36 14.57 -24.62
C ARG A 306 11.05 14.48 -23.82
N ILE A 307 10.88 13.41 -23.08
CA ILE A 307 9.80 13.25 -22.11
C ILE A 307 10.07 14.11 -20.86
N PRO A 308 9.11 14.91 -20.39
CA PRO A 308 9.20 15.62 -19.12
C PRO A 308 9.00 14.68 -17.93
N GLY A 309 9.42 15.09 -16.72
CA GLY A 309 8.88 14.54 -15.48
C GLY A 309 7.40 14.88 -15.32
N ALA A 310 6.68 14.18 -14.45
CA ALA A 310 5.31 14.55 -14.13
C ALA A 310 5.31 15.96 -13.53
N PHE A 311 4.62 16.86 -14.17
CA PHE A 311 4.70 18.31 -13.97
C PHE A 311 3.41 18.85 -13.36
N ALA A 312 3.49 20.06 -12.77
CA ALA A 312 2.31 20.79 -12.36
C ALA A 312 1.49 21.18 -13.58
N ASP A 313 0.18 20.93 -13.51
CA ASP A 313 -0.76 21.29 -14.57
C ASP A 313 -1.07 22.80 -14.59
N TRP A 314 -1.72 23.23 -15.66
CA TRP A 314 -2.32 24.55 -15.69
C TRP A 314 -3.86 24.45 -15.64
N PRO A 315 -4.54 25.25 -14.81
CA PRO A 315 -4.02 25.86 -13.59
C PRO A 315 -3.46 24.77 -12.68
N PRO A 316 -2.43 25.02 -11.92
CA PRO A 316 -1.77 23.97 -11.16
C PRO A 316 -2.69 23.43 -10.06
N ASP A 317 -2.67 22.13 -9.87
CA ASP A 317 -3.38 21.46 -8.80
C ASP A 317 -2.50 21.26 -7.55
N ASP A 318 -1.20 21.34 -7.70
CA ASP A 318 -0.24 21.36 -6.60
C ASP A 318 0.97 22.25 -6.89
N GLY A 319 1.68 22.65 -5.85
CA GLY A 319 2.91 23.44 -5.96
C GLY A 319 4.18 22.60 -5.96
N GLN A 320 4.09 21.31 -6.20
CA GLN A 320 5.24 20.41 -6.12
C GLN A 320 6.12 20.52 -7.37
N PRO A 321 7.45 20.34 -7.21
CA PRO A 321 8.34 20.19 -8.35
C PRO A 321 7.98 18.94 -9.16
N PRO A 322 8.30 18.90 -10.46
CA PRO A 322 8.10 17.71 -11.28
C PRO A 322 8.78 16.48 -10.69
N TRP A 323 8.11 15.34 -10.73
CA TRP A 323 8.72 14.07 -10.36
C TRP A 323 9.69 13.61 -11.44
N GLY A 324 10.93 13.34 -11.03
CA GLY A 324 12.03 13.13 -11.96
C GLY A 324 12.03 11.79 -12.69
N ASP A 325 11.31 10.79 -12.19
CA ASP A 325 11.33 9.39 -12.64
C ASP A 325 10.08 8.94 -13.38
N VAL A 326 8.97 9.68 -13.27
CA VAL A 326 7.70 9.39 -13.92
C VAL A 326 7.22 10.53 -14.81
N THR A 327 6.32 10.24 -15.73
CA THR A 327 5.63 11.20 -16.59
C THR A 327 4.15 10.87 -16.68
N PHE A 328 3.30 11.87 -16.94
CA PHE A 328 1.88 11.65 -17.14
C PHE A 328 1.58 10.98 -18.48
N LEU A 329 0.60 10.08 -18.47
CA LEU A 329 -0.04 9.56 -19.68
C LEU A 329 -1.06 10.59 -20.18
N LYS A 330 -1.06 10.84 -21.49
CA LYS A 330 -1.94 11.81 -22.15
C LYS A 330 -3.32 11.21 -22.36
N MET A 331 -4.15 11.26 -21.31
CA MET A 331 -5.50 10.65 -21.29
C MET A 331 -6.47 11.25 -22.29
N TYR A 332 -6.27 12.53 -22.62
CA TYR A 332 -7.05 13.29 -23.61
C TYR A 332 -6.11 13.99 -24.57
N GLU A 333 -6.54 14.10 -25.84
CA GLU A 333 -5.91 14.97 -26.83
C GLU A 333 -6.69 16.28 -26.92
N HIS A 334 -6.02 17.39 -26.77
CA HIS A 334 -6.65 18.70 -26.93
C HIS A 334 -6.03 19.42 -28.11
N PRO A 335 -6.82 19.93 -29.09
CA PRO A 335 -6.30 20.51 -30.31
C PRO A 335 -5.43 21.75 -30.08
N ASP A 336 -5.70 22.51 -29.02
CA ASP A 336 -5.05 23.77 -28.75
C ASP A 336 -3.91 23.67 -27.70
N PHE A 337 -3.79 22.53 -27.00
CA PHE A 337 -2.85 22.40 -25.88
C PHE A 337 -2.09 21.07 -25.88
N ASN A 338 -0.77 21.16 -25.92
CA ASN A 338 0.12 19.99 -25.87
C ASN A 338 0.52 19.59 -24.43
N TYR A 339 0.07 20.29 -23.40
CA TYR A 339 0.60 20.14 -22.04
C TYR A 339 -0.49 20.11 -20.95
N ILE A 340 -1.76 20.25 -21.27
CA ILE A 340 -2.82 20.11 -20.29
C ILE A 340 -2.94 18.65 -19.92
N ALA A 341 -2.50 18.30 -18.71
CA ALA A 341 -2.67 16.96 -18.16
C ALA A 341 -4.08 16.78 -17.60
N TYR A 342 -4.45 15.52 -17.34
CA TYR A 342 -5.78 15.19 -16.89
C TYR A 342 -6.17 15.85 -15.56
N ASN A 343 -5.22 16.10 -14.66
CA ASN A 343 -5.53 16.77 -13.39
C ASN A 343 -6.19 18.13 -13.60
N THR A 344 -5.66 18.93 -14.52
CA THR A 344 -6.27 20.21 -14.92
C THR A 344 -7.70 20.00 -15.41
N ILE A 345 -7.90 19.05 -16.32
CA ILE A 345 -9.21 18.73 -16.89
C ILE A 345 -10.21 18.35 -15.80
N ARG A 346 -9.80 17.44 -14.91
CA ARG A 346 -10.63 16.93 -13.82
C ARG A 346 -11.05 18.03 -12.85
N MET A 347 -10.11 18.89 -12.46
CA MET A 347 -10.31 19.84 -11.38
C MET A 347 -10.93 21.15 -11.84
N TYR A 348 -10.61 21.62 -13.05
CA TYR A 348 -10.83 23.00 -13.42
C TYR A 348 -11.79 23.19 -14.59
N ASP A 349 -11.88 22.27 -15.53
CA ASP A 349 -12.80 22.43 -16.67
C ASP A 349 -13.17 21.10 -17.33
N SER A 350 -14.37 20.60 -17.04
CA SER A 350 -14.91 19.37 -17.64
C SER A 350 -15.08 19.46 -19.17
N ARG A 351 -15.13 20.67 -19.75
CA ARG A 351 -15.20 20.85 -21.22
C ARG A 351 -13.94 20.41 -21.93
N LEU A 352 -12.80 20.42 -21.21
CA LEU A 352 -11.51 19.92 -21.73
C LEU A 352 -11.50 18.38 -21.81
N ALA A 353 -12.36 17.70 -21.05
CA ALA A 353 -12.50 16.24 -21.00
C ALA A 353 -13.66 15.74 -21.86
N SER A 354 -13.82 16.26 -23.07
CA SER A 354 -14.89 15.84 -23.97
C SER A 354 -14.60 14.45 -24.57
N GLU A 355 -15.65 13.69 -24.88
CA GLU A 355 -15.55 12.34 -25.43
C GLU A 355 -14.77 12.29 -26.75
N GLU A 356 -14.87 13.34 -27.56
CA GLU A 356 -14.15 13.46 -28.84
C GLU A 356 -12.62 13.55 -28.66
N ASN A 357 -12.16 14.08 -27.52
CA ASN A 357 -10.75 14.25 -27.19
C ASN A 357 -10.13 13.05 -26.46
N ILE A 358 -10.92 12.01 -26.14
CA ILE A 358 -10.39 10.82 -25.46
C ILE A 358 -9.33 10.13 -26.32
N ASN A 359 -8.16 9.86 -25.73
CA ASN A 359 -7.16 9.00 -26.33
C ASN A 359 -7.61 7.52 -26.25
N LYS A 360 -8.56 7.13 -27.12
CA LYS A 360 -9.24 5.83 -27.09
C LYS A 360 -8.27 4.63 -27.14
N PRO A 361 -7.17 4.65 -27.95
CA PRO A 361 -6.21 3.55 -27.93
C PRO A 361 -5.48 3.40 -26.59
N LEU A 362 -5.09 4.51 -25.96
CA LEU A 362 -4.47 4.51 -24.64
C LEU A 362 -5.45 4.00 -23.57
N TRP A 363 -6.68 4.52 -23.55
CA TRP A 363 -7.69 4.07 -22.60
C TRP A 363 -7.95 2.58 -22.68
N LYS A 364 -8.09 2.04 -23.91
CA LYS A 364 -8.24 0.61 -24.10
C LYS A 364 -7.04 -0.16 -23.52
N LYS A 365 -5.83 0.29 -23.79
CA LYS A 365 -4.61 -0.36 -23.31
C LYS A 365 -4.53 -0.34 -21.78
N VAL A 366 -4.89 0.78 -21.15
CA VAL A 366 -4.95 0.92 -19.69
C VAL A 366 -6.05 0.03 -19.10
N ALA A 367 -7.25 0.03 -19.69
CA ALA A 367 -8.37 -0.77 -19.20
C ALA A 367 -8.16 -2.29 -19.33
N ASP A 368 -7.28 -2.74 -20.22
CA ASP A 368 -6.93 -4.15 -20.41
C ASP A 368 -5.91 -4.67 -19.37
N ILE A 369 -5.26 -3.81 -18.56
CA ILE A 369 -4.24 -4.22 -17.57
C ILE A 369 -4.84 -5.16 -16.52
N ILE A 370 -5.91 -4.75 -15.85
CA ILE A 370 -6.54 -5.57 -14.80
C ILE A 370 -7.03 -6.91 -15.33
N PRO A 371 -7.79 -6.99 -16.44
CA PRO A 371 -8.14 -8.25 -17.10
C PRO A 371 -6.94 -9.15 -17.39
N TYR A 372 -5.82 -8.57 -17.82
CA TYR A 372 -4.59 -9.34 -18.05
C TYR A 372 -4.10 -10.03 -16.77
N TYR A 373 -4.05 -9.29 -15.64
CA TYR A 373 -3.60 -9.86 -14.36
C TYR A 373 -4.59 -10.88 -13.78
N GLN A 374 -5.90 -10.67 -13.95
CA GLN A 374 -6.91 -11.65 -13.55
C GLN A 374 -6.75 -12.97 -14.32
N GLN A 375 -6.60 -12.90 -15.63
CA GLN A 375 -6.52 -14.09 -16.50
C GLN A 375 -5.20 -14.84 -16.36
N ASN A 376 -4.08 -14.12 -16.16
CA ASN A 376 -2.75 -14.74 -16.11
C ASN A 376 -2.32 -15.16 -14.71
N PHE A 377 -2.79 -14.48 -13.67
CA PHE A 377 -2.33 -14.68 -12.30
C PHE A 377 -3.45 -14.99 -11.30
N GLY A 378 -4.69 -14.63 -11.59
CA GLY A 378 -5.83 -14.90 -10.71
C GLY A 378 -5.87 -14.04 -9.46
N ILE A 379 -5.44 -12.76 -9.55
CA ILE A 379 -5.54 -11.82 -8.42
C ILE A 379 -6.99 -11.52 -8.05
N ASP A 380 -7.28 -11.19 -6.79
CA ASP A 380 -8.63 -11.01 -6.24
C ASP A 380 -9.07 -9.53 -6.20
N GLY A 381 -8.16 -8.62 -6.39
CA GLY A 381 -8.45 -7.19 -6.37
C GLY A 381 -7.26 -6.33 -6.73
N VAL A 382 -7.54 -5.04 -6.85
CA VAL A 382 -6.53 -4.02 -7.11
C VAL A 382 -6.70 -2.83 -6.17
N MET A 383 -5.58 -2.22 -5.81
CA MET A 383 -5.55 -0.87 -5.27
C MET A 383 -5.10 0.08 -6.38
N ILE A 384 -5.83 1.16 -6.58
CA ILE A 384 -5.53 2.16 -7.60
C ILE A 384 -4.82 3.33 -6.94
N ASP A 385 -3.52 3.46 -7.24
CA ASP A 385 -2.71 4.63 -6.86
C ASP A 385 -3.34 5.90 -7.42
N MET A 386 -3.61 6.88 -6.55
CA MET A 386 -4.23 8.15 -6.91
C MET A 386 -5.47 7.99 -7.81
N GLY A 387 -6.37 7.05 -7.48
CA GLY A 387 -7.55 6.72 -8.28
C GLY A 387 -8.48 7.91 -8.53
N HIS A 388 -8.52 8.86 -7.59
CA HIS A 388 -9.26 10.11 -7.74
C HIS A 388 -8.74 10.99 -8.91
N ALA A 389 -7.51 10.77 -9.36
CA ALA A 389 -6.90 11.49 -10.48
C ALA A 389 -7.09 10.81 -11.85
N LEU A 390 -7.92 9.76 -11.93
CA LEU A 390 -8.27 9.11 -13.19
C LEU A 390 -9.65 9.56 -13.70
N PRO A 391 -9.86 9.59 -15.05
CA PRO A 391 -11.17 9.86 -15.63
C PRO A 391 -12.25 8.90 -15.10
N MET A 392 -13.40 9.44 -14.72
CA MET A 392 -14.52 8.66 -14.18
C MET A 392 -14.99 7.56 -15.16
N GLN A 393 -15.09 7.89 -16.45
CA GLN A 393 -15.53 6.93 -17.47
C GLN A 393 -14.53 5.79 -17.63
N LEU A 394 -13.22 6.11 -17.58
CA LEU A 394 -12.16 5.08 -17.63
C LEU A 394 -12.24 4.16 -16.40
N LYS A 395 -12.39 4.71 -15.20
CA LYS A 395 -12.57 3.92 -13.97
C LYS A 395 -13.76 2.98 -14.07
N LYS A 396 -14.92 3.48 -14.51
CA LYS A 396 -16.13 2.67 -14.70
C LYS A 396 -15.92 1.54 -15.71
N GLU A 397 -15.20 1.80 -16.79
CA GLU A 397 -14.85 0.78 -17.80
C GLU A 397 -13.93 -0.29 -17.19
N MET A 398 -12.87 0.12 -16.47
CA MET A 398 -11.95 -0.80 -15.79
C MET A 398 -12.69 -1.71 -14.80
N ILE A 399 -13.54 -1.13 -13.94
CA ILE A 399 -14.35 -1.86 -12.96
C ILE A 399 -15.31 -2.83 -13.64
N SER A 400 -16.00 -2.38 -14.68
CA SER A 400 -16.95 -3.20 -15.41
C SER A 400 -16.28 -4.41 -16.09
N ARG A 401 -15.13 -4.20 -16.73
CA ARG A 401 -14.37 -5.28 -17.39
C ARG A 401 -13.86 -6.30 -16.37
N ALA A 402 -13.31 -5.86 -15.26
CA ALA A 402 -12.79 -6.75 -14.24
C ALA A 402 -13.90 -7.58 -13.58
N ARG A 403 -15.03 -6.96 -13.23
CA ARG A 403 -16.18 -7.65 -12.63
C ARG A 403 -16.97 -8.52 -13.60
N ALA A 404 -16.81 -8.33 -14.90
CA ALA A 404 -17.32 -9.26 -15.90
C ALA A 404 -16.53 -10.59 -15.91
N ILE A 405 -15.25 -10.56 -15.52
CA ILE A 405 -14.41 -11.76 -15.38
C ILE A 405 -14.64 -12.41 -13.99
N ASP A 406 -14.59 -11.61 -12.94
CA ASP A 406 -14.82 -12.04 -11.56
C ASP A 406 -15.76 -11.06 -10.84
N PRO A 407 -17.03 -11.43 -10.60
CA PRO A 407 -17.98 -10.58 -9.87
C PRO A 407 -17.54 -10.19 -8.46
N ASP A 408 -16.66 -10.97 -7.83
CA ASP A 408 -16.16 -10.76 -6.47
C ASP A 408 -14.92 -9.83 -6.41
N PHE A 409 -14.45 -9.36 -7.56
CA PHE A 409 -13.23 -8.58 -7.68
C PHE A 409 -13.32 -7.24 -6.94
N ALA A 410 -12.36 -6.99 -6.04
CA ALA A 410 -12.28 -5.77 -5.24
C ALA A 410 -11.52 -4.64 -5.95
N PHE A 411 -12.01 -3.43 -5.73
CA PHE A 411 -11.33 -2.19 -6.09
C PHE A 411 -11.12 -1.34 -4.84
N TRP A 412 -9.89 -1.05 -4.49
CA TRP A 412 -9.54 -0.15 -3.41
C TRP A 412 -8.99 1.16 -3.96
N ASP A 413 -9.38 2.28 -3.35
CA ASP A 413 -8.98 3.62 -3.77
C ASP A 413 -7.96 4.21 -2.80
N GLU A 414 -6.87 4.73 -3.33
CA GLU A 414 -5.98 5.60 -2.56
C GLU A 414 -6.65 6.97 -2.40
N ASN A 415 -7.68 7.00 -1.59
CA ASN A 415 -8.45 8.18 -1.24
C ASN A 415 -8.56 8.28 0.28
N PHE A 416 -8.30 9.47 0.80
CA PHE A 416 -8.38 9.73 2.24
C PHE A 416 -9.80 10.07 2.69
N SER A 417 -10.70 10.48 1.80
CA SER A 417 -12.10 10.74 2.12
C SER A 417 -12.89 9.45 2.26
N VAL A 418 -13.68 9.34 3.34
CA VAL A 418 -14.63 8.24 3.56
C VAL A 418 -16.01 8.77 3.24
N ASP A 419 -16.38 8.80 1.96
CA ASP A 419 -17.63 9.38 1.46
C ASP A 419 -18.37 8.47 0.47
N ALA A 420 -19.61 8.83 0.15
CA ALA A 420 -20.45 8.06 -0.77
C ALA A 420 -19.96 8.09 -2.22
N LYS A 421 -19.16 9.08 -2.61
CA LYS A 421 -18.67 9.22 -3.98
C LYS A 421 -17.84 8.02 -4.41
N SER A 422 -16.95 7.52 -3.54
CA SER A 422 -16.15 6.32 -3.85
C SER A 422 -17.03 5.08 -4.05
N VAL A 423 -18.17 4.97 -3.34
CA VAL A 423 -19.16 3.89 -3.59
C VAL A 423 -19.80 4.03 -4.97
N GLU A 424 -20.22 5.24 -5.33
CA GLU A 424 -20.83 5.55 -6.64
C GLU A 424 -19.86 5.30 -7.79
N GLU A 425 -18.57 5.50 -7.56
CA GLU A 425 -17.49 5.17 -8.48
C GLU A 425 -17.25 3.67 -8.62
N GLY A 426 -17.73 2.87 -7.65
CA GLY A 426 -17.66 1.41 -7.69
C GLY A 426 -16.54 0.79 -6.83
N TYR A 427 -15.90 1.57 -5.97
CA TYR A 427 -14.88 1.06 -5.05
C TYR A 427 -15.49 0.24 -3.91
N SER A 428 -14.70 -0.71 -3.41
CA SER A 428 -15.05 -1.61 -2.30
C SER A 428 -14.52 -1.10 -0.95
N ALA A 429 -13.44 -0.33 -0.97
CA ALA A 429 -12.83 0.29 0.21
C ALA A 429 -11.94 1.48 -0.19
N VAL A 430 -11.62 2.32 0.79
CA VAL A 430 -10.68 3.46 0.67
C VAL A 430 -9.64 3.41 1.79
N ILE A 431 -8.54 4.15 1.64
CA ILE A 431 -7.53 4.28 2.71
C ILE A 431 -8.14 5.01 3.93
N GLY A 432 -8.81 6.14 3.73
CA GLY A 432 -9.36 6.94 4.83
C GLY A 432 -8.30 7.66 5.67
N TYR A 433 -8.72 8.25 6.79
CA TYR A 433 -7.87 9.12 7.62
C TYR A 433 -7.33 8.50 8.91
N VAL A 434 -7.62 7.24 9.22
CA VAL A 434 -7.25 6.64 10.52
C VAL A 434 -5.75 6.72 10.77
N TRP A 435 -4.92 6.50 9.75
CA TRP A 435 -3.46 6.61 9.83
C TRP A 435 -2.99 8.00 10.33
N SER A 436 -3.72 9.07 10.01
CA SER A 436 -3.42 10.45 10.42
C SER A 436 -3.95 10.76 11.81
N ASP A 437 -5.10 10.20 12.18
CA ASP A 437 -5.84 10.62 13.37
C ASP A 437 -5.50 9.80 14.62
N LEU A 438 -5.02 8.56 14.44
CA LEU A 438 -4.68 7.65 15.57
C LEU A 438 -3.68 8.23 16.58
N HIS A 439 -2.73 9.03 16.14
CA HIS A 439 -1.70 9.62 17.00
C HIS A 439 -2.05 11.03 17.52
N HIS A 440 -3.28 11.47 17.26
CA HIS A 440 -3.83 12.74 17.76
C HIS A 440 -5.09 12.46 18.58
N PRO A 441 -5.03 12.44 19.92
CA PRO A 441 -6.16 12.07 20.78
C PRO A 441 -7.47 12.77 20.44
N ASP A 442 -7.46 14.10 20.28
CA ASP A 442 -8.66 14.87 19.98
C ASP A 442 -9.26 14.56 18.60
N LYS A 443 -8.40 14.33 17.60
CA LYS A 443 -8.84 13.95 16.26
C LYS A 443 -9.44 12.55 16.26
N LEU A 444 -8.80 11.60 16.95
CA LEU A 444 -9.31 10.24 17.09
C LEU A 444 -10.70 10.23 17.76
N ILE A 445 -10.85 10.92 18.89
CA ILE A 445 -12.13 11.02 19.58
C ILE A 445 -13.19 11.62 18.65
N SER A 446 -12.87 12.70 17.94
CA SER A 446 -13.78 13.36 17.01
C SER A 446 -14.17 12.44 15.86
N LEU A 447 -13.22 11.69 15.29
CA LEU A 447 -13.45 10.71 14.23
C LEU A 447 -14.40 9.60 14.68
N LEU A 448 -14.15 9.01 15.86
CA LEU A 448 -14.97 7.91 16.39
C LEU A 448 -16.38 8.37 16.76
N ARG A 449 -16.54 9.57 17.30
CA ARG A 449 -17.87 10.18 17.56
C ARG A 449 -18.63 10.38 16.24
N ARG A 450 -17.98 10.89 15.21
CA ARG A 450 -18.58 11.05 13.88
C ARG A 450 -19.04 9.72 13.31
N PHE A 451 -18.22 8.67 13.37
CA PHE A 451 -18.62 7.34 12.92
C PHE A 451 -19.83 6.77 13.68
N ALA A 452 -19.91 7.02 14.99
CA ALA A 452 -21.04 6.58 15.78
C ALA A 452 -22.36 7.32 15.44
N LEU A 453 -22.28 8.59 15.02
CA LEU A 453 -23.44 9.44 14.72
C LEU A 453 -23.89 9.34 13.26
N GLU A 454 -22.94 9.40 12.34
CA GLU A 454 -23.19 9.54 10.89
C GLU A 454 -23.04 8.20 10.14
N GLY A 455 -22.35 7.24 10.76
CA GLY A 455 -21.91 6.04 10.06
C GLY A 455 -20.74 6.30 9.10
N TYR A 456 -20.54 5.37 8.17
CA TYR A 456 -19.51 5.47 7.13
C TYR A 456 -20.00 4.73 5.88
N PRO A 457 -20.06 5.42 4.74
CA PRO A 457 -20.70 4.88 3.53
C PRO A 457 -19.87 3.79 2.83
N ILE A 458 -18.55 3.77 3.06
CA ILE A 458 -17.61 2.82 2.44
C ILE A 458 -16.64 2.28 3.49
N PRO A 459 -16.23 1.00 3.42
CA PRO A 459 -15.15 0.47 4.23
C PRO A 459 -13.86 1.26 4.04
N PHE A 460 -13.10 1.41 5.13
CA PHE A 460 -11.83 2.16 5.13
C PHE A 460 -10.77 1.42 5.94
N PHE A 461 -9.51 1.70 5.63
CA PHE A 461 -8.41 1.04 6.33
C PHE A 461 -8.13 1.67 7.69
N ALA A 462 -7.80 0.82 8.65
CA ALA A 462 -7.25 1.23 9.93
C ALA A 462 -5.81 0.73 10.03
N THR A 463 -4.88 1.64 9.89
CA THR A 463 -3.45 1.35 9.98
C THR A 463 -2.73 2.36 10.84
N PRO A 464 -1.79 1.91 11.71
CA PRO A 464 -0.92 2.81 12.44
C PRO A 464 0.12 3.52 11.58
N GLU A 465 0.44 2.93 10.43
CA GLU A 465 1.48 3.37 9.51
C GLU A 465 1.26 2.79 8.11
N SER A 466 1.87 3.43 7.12
CA SER A 466 1.92 2.94 5.74
C SER A 466 3.34 3.10 5.17
N HIS A 467 3.54 2.69 3.93
CA HIS A 467 4.81 2.90 3.23
C HIS A 467 5.15 4.39 3.02
N ASN A 468 4.17 5.29 3.14
CA ASN A 468 4.34 6.74 2.93
C ASN A 468 4.42 7.55 4.24
N THR A 469 4.28 6.92 5.41
CA THR A 469 4.20 7.61 6.71
C THR A 469 5.37 7.28 7.62
N PRO A 470 5.62 8.07 8.69
CA PRO A 470 6.49 7.65 9.77
C PRO A 470 6.07 6.32 10.36
N ARG A 471 7.03 5.51 10.79
CA ARG A 471 6.78 4.25 11.48
C ARG A 471 6.12 4.48 12.84
N ALA A 472 5.19 3.64 13.22
CA ALA A 472 4.50 3.72 14.51
C ALA A 472 5.48 3.65 15.69
N ALA A 473 6.49 2.79 15.59
CA ALA A 473 7.54 2.66 16.61
C ALA A 473 8.42 3.93 16.78
N MET A 474 8.36 4.88 15.85
CA MET A 474 9.05 6.18 15.91
C MET A 474 8.17 7.31 16.45
N ARG A 475 6.87 7.11 16.55
CA ARG A 475 5.96 8.09 17.11
C ARG A 475 6.11 8.19 18.64
N GLU A 476 5.57 9.25 19.23
CA GLU A 476 5.51 9.37 20.69
C GLU A 476 4.82 8.15 21.31
N GLY A 477 5.41 7.61 22.37
CA GLY A 477 4.97 6.37 23.00
C GLY A 477 5.60 5.09 22.41
N GLY A 478 6.19 5.14 21.22
CA GLY A 478 6.89 4.01 20.62
C GLY A 478 6.09 2.71 20.63
N MET A 479 6.54 1.71 21.39
CA MET A 479 5.86 0.42 21.52
C MET A 479 4.45 0.53 22.13
N ALA A 480 4.26 1.41 23.14
CA ALA A 480 2.94 1.62 23.74
C ALA A 480 1.95 2.17 22.71
N TYR A 481 2.39 3.14 21.90
CA TYR A 481 1.59 3.64 20.78
C TYR A 481 1.29 2.55 19.75
N SER A 482 2.28 1.75 19.34
CA SER A 482 2.08 0.68 18.36
C SER A 482 1.03 -0.34 18.85
N ARG A 483 1.10 -0.73 20.12
CA ARG A 483 0.11 -1.64 20.75
C ARG A 483 -1.28 -1.03 20.82
N PHE A 484 -1.38 0.22 21.26
CA PHE A 484 -2.63 0.99 21.28
C PHE A 484 -3.25 1.07 19.88
N ALA A 485 -2.47 1.54 18.92
CA ALA A 485 -2.94 1.77 17.56
C ALA A 485 -3.43 0.47 16.90
N TRP A 486 -2.72 -0.65 17.10
CA TRP A 486 -3.15 -1.95 16.57
C TRP A 486 -4.45 -2.45 17.23
N ALA A 487 -4.57 -2.33 18.55
CA ALA A 487 -5.79 -2.71 19.25
C ALA A 487 -6.99 -1.88 18.77
N ILE A 488 -6.86 -0.54 18.71
CA ILE A 488 -7.93 0.33 18.19
C ILE A 488 -8.29 -0.05 16.75
N SER A 489 -7.31 -0.23 15.87
CA SER A 489 -7.54 -0.59 14.46
C SER A 489 -8.33 -1.89 14.27
N ASN A 490 -8.22 -2.83 15.20
CA ASN A 490 -8.94 -4.11 15.13
C ASN A 490 -10.38 -4.05 15.61
N PHE A 491 -10.75 -3.08 16.46
CA PHE A 491 -12.07 -3.06 17.08
C PHE A 491 -12.98 -1.89 16.63
N ILE A 492 -12.43 -0.86 15.99
CA ILE A 492 -13.25 0.11 15.26
C ILE A 492 -13.86 -0.51 14.00
N PRO A 493 -14.92 0.08 13.39
CA PRO A 493 -15.58 -0.47 12.21
C PRO A 493 -14.76 -0.24 10.92
N ALA A 494 -13.51 -0.69 10.92
CA ALA A 494 -12.57 -0.50 9.83
C ALA A 494 -11.84 -1.80 9.48
N ILE A 495 -11.09 -1.78 8.40
CA ILE A 495 -10.30 -2.90 7.89
C ILE A 495 -8.88 -2.80 8.48
N PRO A 496 -8.47 -3.69 9.40
CA PRO A 496 -7.11 -3.69 9.93
C PRO A 496 -6.07 -3.91 8.84
N PHE A 497 -5.01 -3.12 8.89
CA PHE A 497 -3.97 -3.11 7.88
C PHE A 497 -2.60 -3.12 8.56
N ILE A 498 -1.82 -4.17 8.36
CA ILE A 498 -0.44 -4.31 8.81
C ILE A 498 0.46 -3.89 7.66
N HIS A 499 1.18 -2.77 7.78
CA HIS A 499 2.30 -2.50 6.89
C HIS A 499 3.50 -3.34 7.33
N SER A 500 4.10 -4.10 6.42
CA SER A 500 5.22 -5.01 6.73
C SER A 500 6.35 -4.31 7.49
N GLY A 501 6.84 -4.96 8.56
CA GLY A 501 7.77 -4.41 9.53
C GLY A 501 7.11 -3.76 10.76
N PHE A 502 5.81 -3.44 10.73
CA PHE A 502 5.08 -2.98 11.91
C PHE A 502 5.14 -4.01 13.04
N GLU A 503 4.93 -5.27 12.71
CA GLU A 503 4.99 -6.41 13.63
C GLU A 503 6.40 -6.72 14.15
N LEU A 504 7.41 -6.10 13.53
CA LEU A 504 8.82 -6.17 13.93
C LEU A 504 9.29 -4.90 14.63
N SER A 505 8.37 -3.95 14.91
CA SER A 505 8.70 -2.62 15.45
C SER A 505 9.74 -1.86 14.62
N GLU A 506 9.68 -1.99 13.29
CA GLU A 506 10.59 -1.30 12.39
C GLU A 506 10.50 0.22 12.58
N LYS A 507 11.66 0.88 12.55
CA LYS A 507 11.78 2.31 12.78
C LYS A 507 12.11 3.11 11.53
N PHE A 508 12.72 2.48 10.54
CA PHE A 508 13.12 3.19 9.33
C PHE A 508 11.94 3.27 8.33
N PRO A 509 11.54 4.47 7.87
CA PRO A 509 10.42 4.63 6.96
C PRO A 509 10.74 4.06 5.57
N VAL A 510 9.73 3.55 4.88
CA VAL A 510 9.90 3.07 3.49
C VAL A 510 10.00 4.23 2.53
N ASN A 511 9.17 5.26 2.72
CA ASN A 511 9.17 6.51 1.98
C ASN A 511 8.81 7.66 2.93
N THR A 512 8.95 8.88 2.46
CA THR A 512 8.68 10.11 3.22
C THR A 512 7.59 10.95 2.56
N GLY A 513 6.54 10.30 2.08
CA GLY A 513 5.46 10.95 1.32
C GLY A 513 4.49 11.76 2.17
N LEU A 514 4.11 11.28 3.36
CA LEU A 514 3.05 11.84 4.18
C LEU A 514 3.48 12.00 5.65
N ASP A 515 3.04 13.07 6.30
CA ASP A 515 3.19 13.32 7.74
C ASP A 515 4.66 13.43 8.22
N PHE A 516 5.56 13.90 7.35
CA PHE A 516 6.93 14.24 7.68
C PHE A 516 7.14 15.76 7.73
N THR A 517 7.85 16.24 8.76
CA THR A 517 8.26 17.64 8.81
C THR A 517 9.50 17.88 7.95
N SER A 518 9.75 19.14 7.57
CA SER A 518 10.97 19.52 6.85
C SER A 518 12.27 19.17 7.63
N LYS A 519 12.18 19.01 8.94
CA LYS A 519 13.30 18.56 9.80
C LYS A 519 13.52 17.05 9.62
N ASP A 520 12.44 16.28 9.58
CA ASP A 520 12.52 14.82 9.44
C ASP A 520 13.07 14.44 8.07
N LEU A 521 12.66 15.14 7.00
CA LEU A 521 13.14 14.88 5.64
C LEU A 521 14.66 14.98 5.49
N LYS A 522 15.33 15.80 6.31
CA LYS A 522 16.80 15.91 6.30
C LYS A 522 17.49 14.63 6.79
N ASN A 523 16.81 13.84 7.61
CA ASN A 523 17.35 12.59 8.16
C ASN A 523 17.17 11.40 7.19
N TYR A 524 16.31 11.55 6.18
CA TYR A 524 15.95 10.48 5.25
C TYR A 524 16.19 10.91 3.79
N PRO A 525 17.45 10.94 3.32
CA PRO A 525 17.74 11.21 1.91
C PRO A 525 17.01 10.19 1.02
N SER A 526 16.34 10.67 -0.03
CA SER A 526 15.52 9.80 -0.90
C SER A 526 16.30 8.59 -1.45
N ALA A 527 17.59 8.77 -1.78
CA ALA A 527 18.44 7.69 -2.26
C ALA A 527 18.68 6.55 -1.25
N SER A 528 18.44 6.78 0.04
CA SER A 528 18.61 5.75 1.09
C SER A 528 17.31 5.06 1.49
N LEU A 529 16.16 5.56 1.00
CA LEU A 529 14.86 5.01 1.38
C LEU A 529 14.62 3.63 0.76
N PRO A 530 14.02 2.69 1.50
CA PRO A 530 13.67 1.35 1.01
C PRO A 530 12.84 1.35 -0.26
N LEU A 531 12.02 2.40 -0.47
CA LEU A 531 11.24 2.54 -1.70
C LEU A 531 12.13 2.64 -2.95
N PHE A 532 13.38 3.07 -2.82
CA PHE A 532 14.29 3.31 -3.96
C PHE A 532 15.57 2.47 -3.92
N SER A 533 15.89 1.88 -2.78
CA SER A 533 17.15 1.15 -2.56
C SER A 533 16.92 -0.19 -1.85
N GLN A 534 17.96 -1.04 -1.86
CA GLN A 534 17.92 -2.29 -1.12
C GLN A 534 17.83 -2.01 0.39
N PHE A 535 16.97 -2.77 1.03
CA PHE A 535 16.72 -2.68 2.47
C PHE A 535 16.16 -4.02 2.98
N ALA A 536 16.56 -4.43 4.18
CA ALA A 536 15.98 -5.55 4.88
C ALA A 536 15.51 -5.11 6.27
N TYR A 537 14.35 -5.61 6.70
CA TYR A 537 13.88 -5.42 8.08
C TYR A 537 14.72 -6.27 9.04
N ASP A 538 14.74 -5.86 10.31
CA ASP A 538 15.37 -6.68 11.35
C ASP A 538 14.48 -7.88 11.73
N TRP A 539 14.56 -8.93 10.93
CA TRP A 539 13.90 -10.19 11.17
C TRP A 539 14.56 -11.02 12.30
N THR A 540 15.72 -10.59 12.83
CA THR A 540 16.48 -11.36 13.80
C THR A 540 16.10 -11.05 15.24
N SER A 541 15.54 -9.90 15.48
CA SER A 541 15.00 -9.50 16.78
C SER A 541 13.66 -10.19 17.05
N ARG A 542 13.56 -10.90 18.18
CA ARG A 542 12.25 -11.33 18.67
C ARG A 542 11.55 -10.13 19.27
N ASP A 543 10.53 -9.64 18.60
CA ASP A 543 9.76 -8.51 19.07
C ASP A 543 8.45 -8.97 19.73
N GLU A 544 8.16 -8.38 20.90
CA GLU A 544 6.88 -8.56 21.60
C GLU A 544 5.69 -8.07 20.75
N MET A 545 5.94 -7.21 19.75
CA MET A 545 4.90 -6.70 18.87
C MET A 545 4.33 -7.78 17.97
N THR A 546 5.14 -8.72 17.48
CA THR A 546 4.65 -9.87 16.71
C THR A 546 3.62 -10.69 17.52
N ASP A 547 3.93 -10.96 18.81
CA ASP A 547 3.03 -11.70 19.68
C ASP A 547 1.77 -10.90 20.03
N TRP A 548 1.90 -9.57 20.17
CA TRP A 548 0.76 -8.68 20.36
C TRP A 548 -0.18 -8.66 19.14
N VAL A 549 0.39 -8.53 17.94
CA VAL A 549 -0.38 -8.58 16.68
C VAL A 549 -1.18 -9.88 16.59
N ARG A 550 -0.54 -11.03 16.83
CA ARG A 550 -1.21 -12.34 16.83
C ARG A 550 -2.35 -12.42 17.86
N ARG A 551 -2.10 -11.97 19.09
CA ARG A 551 -3.09 -11.99 20.18
C ARG A 551 -4.33 -11.17 19.82
N VAL A 552 -4.14 -9.92 19.42
CA VAL A 552 -5.26 -9.03 19.07
C VAL A 552 -6.04 -9.57 17.88
N SER A 553 -5.35 -10.06 16.84
CA SER A 553 -5.99 -10.67 15.67
C SER A 553 -6.78 -11.94 16.03
N ALA A 554 -6.27 -12.76 16.96
CA ALA A 554 -7.00 -13.94 17.42
C ALA A 554 -8.29 -13.56 18.19
N ILE A 555 -8.23 -12.50 19.01
CA ILE A 555 -9.44 -11.99 19.69
C ILE A 555 -10.41 -11.43 18.65
N ARG A 556 -9.96 -10.64 17.68
CA ARG A 556 -10.80 -10.17 16.56
C ARG A 556 -11.50 -11.32 15.85
N ALA A 557 -10.76 -12.40 15.53
CA ALA A 557 -11.32 -13.58 14.88
C ALA A 557 -12.40 -14.26 15.72
N LYS A 558 -12.21 -14.36 17.06
CA LYS A 558 -13.22 -14.90 17.98
C LYS A 558 -14.51 -14.07 17.99
N TYR A 559 -14.40 -12.74 17.92
CA TYR A 559 -15.53 -11.82 17.96
C TYR A 559 -15.85 -11.22 16.59
N ARG A 560 -15.52 -11.95 15.52
CA ARG A 560 -15.68 -11.52 14.13
C ARG A 560 -17.06 -10.93 13.84
N ASP A 561 -18.12 -11.62 14.26
CA ASP A 561 -19.51 -11.21 13.98
C ASP A 561 -19.90 -9.87 14.61
N LEU A 562 -19.19 -9.44 15.67
CA LEU A 562 -19.36 -8.12 16.25
C LEU A 562 -18.55 -7.05 15.51
N VAL A 563 -17.27 -7.36 15.21
CA VAL A 563 -16.34 -6.34 14.71
C VAL A 563 -16.48 -6.05 13.22
N VAL A 564 -17.03 -7.00 12.43
CA VAL A 564 -17.32 -6.79 11.01
C VAL A 564 -18.71 -6.23 10.74
N ASP A 565 -19.61 -6.27 11.74
CA ASP A 565 -20.95 -5.68 11.61
C ASP A 565 -20.84 -4.16 11.48
N HIS A 566 -21.39 -3.61 10.40
CA HIS A 566 -21.39 -2.19 10.06
C HIS A 566 -22.81 -1.64 9.94
N SER A 567 -23.81 -2.41 10.40
CA SER A 567 -25.19 -1.94 10.45
C SER A 567 -25.33 -0.73 11.39
N PRO A 568 -26.33 0.15 11.17
CA PRO A 568 -26.58 1.27 12.07
C PRO A 568 -26.70 0.81 13.53
N GLY A 569 -25.92 1.43 14.42
CA GLY A 569 -25.87 1.10 15.85
C GLY A 569 -24.88 -0.03 16.21
N SER A 570 -24.24 -0.71 15.25
CA SER A 570 -23.22 -1.73 15.53
C SER A 570 -21.95 -1.15 16.18
N PHE A 571 -21.72 0.12 16.00
CA PHE A 571 -20.66 0.90 16.64
C PHE A 571 -21.28 2.06 17.45
N ARG A 572 -20.98 2.14 18.73
CA ARG A 572 -21.49 3.18 19.61
C ARG A 572 -20.36 3.78 20.44
N TYR A 573 -20.12 5.07 20.32
CA TYR A 573 -19.21 5.81 21.20
C TYR A 573 -19.87 5.99 22.57
N VAL A 574 -19.10 5.84 23.65
CA VAL A 574 -19.59 5.96 25.03
C VAL A 574 -18.83 7.07 25.71
N ASP A 575 -19.56 8.08 26.18
CA ASP A 575 -18.98 9.11 27.04
C ASP A 575 -18.71 8.54 28.42
N THR A 576 -17.50 8.79 28.92
CA THR A 576 -17.07 8.37 30.25
C THR A 576 -16.95 9.60 31.16
N ASP A 577 -16.69 9.38 32.46
CA ASP A 577 -16.38 10.45 33.42
C ASP A 577 -15.07 11.20 33.13
N ASN A 578 -14.23 10.67 32.25
CA ASN A 578 -13.01 11.27 31.76
C ASN A 578 -13.04 11.41 30.24
N SER A 579 -13.21 12.62 29.74
CA SER A 579 -13.28 12.91 28.28
C SER A 579 -11.98 12.62 27.51
N SER A 580 -10.87 12.40 28.20
CA SER A 580 -9.60 12.01 27.58
C SER A 580 -9.55 10.52 27.22
N ILE A 581 -10.49 9.71 27.68
CA ILE A 581 -10.57 8.27 27.40
C ILE A 581 -11.40 8.04 26.15
N VAL A 582 -10.88 7.23 25.26
CA VAL A 582 -11.65 6.63 24.16
C VAL A 582 -12.44 5.44 24.70
N CYS A 583 -13.77 5.47 24.58
CA CYS A 583 -14.61 4.34 24.95
C CYS A 583 -15.68 4.11 23.89
N PHE A 584 -15.84 2.85 23.45
CA PHE A 584 -16.87 2.48 22.50
C PHE A 584 -17.32 1.03 22.68
N LEU A 585 -18.51 0.74 22.16
CA LEU A 585 -19.10 -0.58 22.14
C LEU A 585 -19.19 -1.10 20.72
N ARG A 586 -18.90 -2.40 20.56
CA ARG A 586 -19.26 -3.20 19.38
C ARG A 586 -20.46 -4.05 19.73
N HIS A 587 -21.48 -3.96 18.90
CA HIS A 587 -22.74 -4.66 19.06
C HIS A 587 -23.21 -5.22 17.71
N SER A 588 -23.91 -6.34 17.74
CA SER A 588 -24.62 -6.88 16.57
C SER A 588 -25.99 -7.40 17.00
N PRO A 589 -27.05 -7.13 16.25
CA PRO A 589 -28.38 -7.71 16.54
C PRO A 589 -28.42 -9.24 16.51
N GLN A 590 -27.40 -9.85 15.90
CA GLN A 590 -27.32 -11.30 15.68
C GLN A 590 -26.72 -12.05 16.87
N VAL A 591 -26.06 -11.35 17.80
CA VAL A 591 -25.39 -11.93 18.97
C VAL A 591 -25.80 -11.21 20.25
N LYS A 592 -25.81 -11.96 21.39
CA LYS A 592 -26.30 -11.41 22.67
C LYS A 592 -25.26 -10.60 23.44
N HIS A 593 -23.98 -10.89 23.24
CA HIS A 593 -22.88 -10.22 23.91
C HIS A 593 -22.41 -8.99 23.13
N GLN A 594 -21.73 -8.12 23.82
CA GLN A 594 -21.13 -6.89 23.28
C GLN A 594 -19.66 -6.85 23.65
N LEU A 595 -18.85 -6.12 22.88
CA LEU A 595 -17.48 -5.78 23.28
C LEU A 595 -17.41 -4.33 23.68
N CYS A 596 -16.84 -4.06 24.83
CA CYS A 596 -16.47 -2.73 25.28
C CYS A 596 -14.96 -2.55 25.13
N VAL A 597 -14.56 -1.50 24.44
CA VAL A 597 -13.17 -1.06 24.32
C VAL A 597 -13.02 0.25 25.08
N ALA A 598 -12.07 0.31 26.02
CA ALA A 598 -11.68 1.57 26.64
C ALA A 598 -10.16 1.73 26.53
N ALA A 599 -9.72 2.92 26.16
CA ALA A 599 -8.33 3.16 25.83
C ALA A 599 -7.86 4.56 26.25
N ASN A 600 -6.65 4.63 26.73
CA ASN A 600 -5.95 5.88 27.00
C ASN A 600 -5.10 6.28 25.78
N PRO A 601 -5.52 7.28 24.98
CA PRO A 601 -4.76 7.74 23.84
C PRO A 601 -3.58 8.68 24.20
N ASP A 602 -3.47 9.08 25.47
CA ASP A 602 -2.33 9.86 25.97
C ASP A 602 -1.11 8.94 26.16
N MET A 603 0.00 9.27 25.51
CA MET A 603 1.24 8.50 25.59
C MET A 603 2.17 8.93 26.73
N ARG A 604 1.73 9.86 27.59
CA ARG A 604 2.54 10.45 28.67
C ARG A 604 1.95 10.22 30.05
N LEU A 605 0.63 10.31 30.17
CA LEU A 605 -0.06 10.35 31.46
C LEU A 605 -1.04 9.18 31.59
N SER A 606 -1.04 8.55 32.76
CA SER A 606 -2.08 7.61 33.14
C SER A 606 -3.40 8.35 33.35
N GLN A 607 -4.51 7.74 32.95
CA GLN A 607 -5.84 8.35 32.98
C GLN A 607 -6.81 7.50 33.80
N PRO A 608 -7.52 8.08 34.78
CA PRO A 608 -8.57 7.38 35.49
C PRO A 608 -9.75 7.11 34.57
N PHE A 609 -10.37 5.95 34.72
CA PHE A 609 -11.50 5.50 33.93
C PHE A 609 -12.55 4.84 34.81
N SER A 610 -13.81 5.19 34.57
CA SER A 610 -14.96 4.53 35.18
C SER A 610 -16.06 4.34 34.16
N LEU A 611 -16.67 3.14 34.14
CA LEU A 611 -17.79 2.81 33.26
C LEU A 611 -18.84 2.02 34.07
N THR A 612 -20.07 2.52 34.11
CA THR A 612 -21.19 1.81 34.70
C THR A 612 -21.57 0.60 33.85
N LEU A 613 -21.59 -0.59 34.46
CA LEU A 613 -21.96 -1.84 33.80
C LEU A 613 -23.45 -2.16 33.99
N PRO A 614 -24.06 -2.93 33.09
CA PRO A 614 -25.42 -3.42 33.31
C PRO A 614 -25.55 -4.20 34.64
N PRO A 615 -26.68 -4.08 35.33
CA PRO A 615 -26.91 -4.86 36.57
C PRO A 615 -26.74 -6.37 36.35
N GLY A 616 -25.97 -7.02 37.23
CA GLY A 616 -25.73 -8.45 37.13
C GLY A 616 -24.59 -8.88 36.20
N SER A 617 -23.84 -7.90 35.62
CA SER A 617 -22.63 -8.21 34.85
C SER A 617 -21.63 -9.00 35.68
N PRO A 618 -21.00 -10.06 35.12
CA PRO A 618 -19.93 -10.79 35.82
C PRO A 618 -18.72 -9.87 36.05
N ALA A 619 -17.79 -10.31 36.91
CA ALA A 619 -16.54 -9.60 37.09
C ALA A 619 -15.79 -9.51 35.73
N PRO A 620 -15.52 -8.30 35.22
CA PRO A 620 -14.97 -8.15 33.89
C PRO A 620 -13.51 -8.60 33.85
N ILE A 621 -13.17 -9.33 32.79
CA ILE A 621 -11.79 -9.75 32.47
C ILE A 621 -11.35 -8.95 31.23
N ASP A 622 -10.18 -8.33 31.31
CA ASP A 622 -9.56 -7.77 30.12
C ASP A 622 -9.06 -8.87 29.20
N LEU A 623 -9.67 -8.98 28.01
CA LEU A 623 -9.35 -10.01 27.03
C LEU A 623 -7.94 -9.87 26.44
N LEU A 624 -7.35 -8.67 26.53
CA LEU A 624 -6.00 -8.41 26.01
C LEU A 624 -4.91 -8.88 26.98
N SER A 625 -5.08 -8.67 28.28
CA SER A 625 -4.12 -9.10 29.30
C SER A 625 -4.48 -10.45 29.96
N GLY A 626 -5.77 -10.78 30.00
CA GLY A 626 -6.31 -11.90 30.77
C GLY A 626 -6.51 -11.58 32.26
N GLU A 627 -6.31 -10.35 32.68
CA GLU A 627 -6.42 -9.93 34.08
C GLU A 627 -7.87 -9.59 34.46
N MET A 628 -8.21 -9.88 35.71
CA MET A 628 -9.49 -9.49 36.28
C MET A 628 -9.46 -8.01 36.63
N LEU A 629 -10.46 -7.26 36.15
CA LEU A 629 -10.56 -5.82 36.37
C LEU A 629 -11.36 -5.52 37.65
N ILE A 630 -11.09 -4.37 38.25
CA ILE A 630 -11.78 -3.92 39.47
C ILE A 630 -13.23 -3.56 39.13
N HIS A 631 -14.17 -4.29 39.70
CA HIS A 631 -15.60 -4.03 39.61
C HIS A 631 -16.14 -3.71 41.00
N ARG A 632 -16.57 -2.47 41.23
CA ARG A 632 -17.15 -2.00 42.48
C ARG A 632 -18.37 -1.12 42.22
N ASP A 633 -19.42 -1.32 43.04
CA ASP A 633 -20.64 -0.50 43.01
C ASP A 633 -21.29 -0.44 41.60
N GLY A 634 -21.30 -1.58 40.88
CA GLY A 634 -21.83 -1.64 39.53
C GLY A 634 -21.01 -0.94 38.46
N SER A 635 -19.77 -0.56 38.78
CA SER A 635 -18.89 0.14 37.85
C SER A 635 -17.54 -0.57 37.68
N LEU A 636 -17.08 -0.66 36.46
CA LEU A 636 -15.70 -0.98 36.10
C LEU A 636 -14.84 0.25 36.38
N LYS A 637 -13.78 0.09 37.17
CA LYS A 637 -12.84 1.18 37.50
C LYS A 637 -11.43 0.73 37.18
N ALA A 638 -10.66 1.60 36.51
CA ALA A 638 -9.26 1.38 36.19
C ALA A 638 -8.50 2.72 36.17
N ASN A 639 -7.18 2.63 36.29
CA ASN A 639 -6.29 3.72 35.91
C ASN A 639 -5.48 3.22 34.72
N LEU A 640 -5.78 3.72 33.52
CA LEU A 640 -5.18 3.25 32.29
C LEU A 640 -3.82 3.91 32.10
N GLU A 641 -2.77 3.10 31.98
CA GLU A 641 -1.42 3.57 31.68
C GLU A 641 -1.37 4.22 30.27
N PRO A 642 -0.29 5.00 29.97
CA PRO A 642 -0.10 5.59 28.65
C PRO A 642 -0.24 4.55 27.52
N GLY A 643 -1.15 4.80 26.57
CA GLY A 643 -1.41 3.89 25.46
C GLY A 643 -2.10 2.57 25.84
N GLN A 644 -2.54 2.39 27.08
CA GLN A 644 -3.21 1.15 27.48
C GLN A 644 -4.60 1.07 26.87
N VAL A 645 -4.93 -0.12 26.39
CA VAL A 645 -6.26 -0.52 25.91
C VAL A 645 -6.76 -1.68 26.76
N ILE A 646 -7.99 -1.63 27.19
CA ILE A 646 -8.72 -2.75 27.78
C ILE A 646 -9.89 -3.14 26.89
N LEU A 647 -10.15 -4.42 26.83
CA LEU A 647 -11.22 -5.01 26.02
C LEU A 647 -12.02 -5.99 26.87
N VAL A 648 -13.30 -5.73 27.03
CA VAL A 648 -14.19 -6.48 27.91
C VAL A 648 -15.40 -6.99 27.15
N GLU A 649 -15.76 -8.25 27.35
CA GLU A 649 -17.05 -8.82 26.93
C GLU A 649 -18.13 -8.45 27.96
N LEU A 650 -19.27 -7.88 27.48
CA LEU A 650 -20.42 -7.45 28.28
C LEU A 650 -21.65 -8.28 27.96
#